data_e8b793030f054a5d5f5c8477fa6a3bd2
#
_entry.id   e8b793030f054a5d5f5c8477fa6a3bd2
#
_cell.length_a   1.000
_cell.length_b   1.000
_cell.length_c   1.000
_cell.angle_alpha   90.00
_cell.angle_beta   90.00
_cell.angle_gamma   90.00
#
_symmetry.space_group_name_H-M   'P 1'
#
loop_
_entity.id
_entity.type
_entity.pdbx_description
1 polymer ?
#
loop_
_entity_poly.entity_id
_entity_poly.type
_entity_poly.pdbx_seq_one_letter_code
_entity_poly.pdbx_strand_id
1 'polypeptide(L)'
;MPQVLSRDAVHVGAVRGRYFRENFAQGGIDLVQIVPELVTNADAAIAAAGDRDRGRIELAFGRPDAAFLRAWRVQMRALRVPALRAWRFEARCTDDGVGVDASTVDRRLGALGELPETGGQRGLFGRGLRDVWLAQGGGRIEGVRNGRSVESWFFPAAGDDPYAYLHVRDEPAPGVASGTRVTVPLAIERLPADGRLRTIVSQLVQLRPVLEDTAREVWLELPSGAVEVVRLPVPEPDPQRPVLFDDEVRLPGDVTARVTVRRSAQPIAPGTSRATRLGGLVVRSGRAAHESTFASHEGLPGTRHLYGGVRCDALEDLQRAALDRPRPQVVVRVDRSGLNDNHPIVKALYAAIDRVLRPIVADEERRAGAHLVRPGGALRARDQVGLRALNDALKGAFDAPGRAGFTVGKQPSERPPAAEESKPEATRAERGRGPDVPRRPPDTVAPLRFKQALVRLHPGERRGVSLLIDPSRLPPGTPVHVATDQGLGINLWSETVPQPNRSGWSRIDANLRCRVSAEPGARLTVLAEAAGQTAELVVLVVRNRAAGWVREIARKDEDAQVEAHFDPETGVVTVYEGRREFKALEKAARRAGLSAARLREYLPYRMLEVEVAANAVYTWAAEEMLARRIAEERPIDPVEYAAAVRLAAQGLRYRSHDKLMRAFLDDSVYDGRVRVEPEPRRGTPQRLLLDG
;
A
#
# COMPACT_ATOMS: atom_id res chain seq x y z
N MET A 1 38.38 -35.22 -6.99
CA MET A 1 36.98 -35.27 -6.44
C MET A 1 36.86 -34.14 -5.42
N PRO A 2 35.77 -33.34 -5.41
CA PRO A 2 35.60 -32.36 -4.37
C PRO A 2 35.56 -33.08 -3.00
N GLN A 3 36.33 -32.56 -2.05
CA GLN A 3 36.36 -33.09 -0.69
C GLN A 3 35.00 -32.88 -0.02
N VAL A 4 34.36 -33.97 0.44
CA VAL A 4 33.13 -33.88 1.19
C VAL A 4 33.46 -33.48 2.63
N LEU A 5 32.98 -32.32 3.06
CA LEU A 5 33.20 -31.79 4.40
C LEU A 5 32.33 -32.54 5.43
N SER A 6 32.81 -32.67 6.65
CA SER A 6 32.09 -33.36 7.72
C SER A 6 30.85 -32.58 8.17
N ARG A 7 29.93 -33.28 8.80
CA ARG A 7 28.72 -32.68 9.40
C ARG A 7 29.04 -31.69 10.53
N ASP A 8 30.18 -31.88 11.21
CA ASP A 8 30.64 -31.02 12.30
C ASP A 8 31.11 -29.64 11.83
N ALA A 9 31.37 -29.48 10.52
CA ALA A 9 31.66 -28.18 9.89
C ALA A 9 30.41 -27.31 9.61
N VAL A 10 29.22 -27.82 9.96
CA VAL A 10 27.94 -27.09 9.71
C VAL A 10 27.58 -26.24 10.91
N HIS A 11 27.41 -24.95 10.70
CA HIS A 11 26.94 -24.00 11.70
C HIS A 11 25.43 -23.80 11.60
N VAL A 12 24.71 -23.87 12.71
CA VAL A 12 23.25 -23.77 12.77
C VAL A 12 22.84 -22.47 13.45
N GLY A 13 21.91 -21.74 12.86
CA GLY A 13 21.37 -20.52 13.43
C GLY A 13 20.39 -20.78 14.60
N ALA A 14 20.38 -19.90 15.58
CA ALA A 14 19.71 -20.08 16.89
C ALA A 14 18.17 -20.00 16.89
N VAL A 15 17.49 -19.76 15.76
CA VAL A 15 16.03 -19.60 15.69
C VAL A 15 15.37 -20.81 15.03
N ARG A 16 14.25 -21.28 15.59
CA ARG A 16 13.54 -22.48 15.07
C ARG A 16 12.94 -22.29 13.70
N GLY A 17 13.09 -23.31 12.84
CA GLY A 17 12.71 -23.29 11.44
C GLY A 17 11.22 -23.08 11.15
N ARG A 18 10.33 -23.38 12.12
CA ARG A 18 8.89 -23.10 11.97
C ARG A 18 8.61 -21.62 11.76
N TYR A 19 9.26 -20.71 12.47
CA TYR A 19 9.12 -19.26 12.31
C TYR A 19 9.45 -18.81 10.88
N PHE A 20 10.49 -19.38 10.30
CA PHE A 20 10.87 -19.04 8.92
C PHE A 20 9.91 -19.64 7.89
N ARG A 21 9.48 -20.90 8.09
CA ARG A 21 8.50 -21.52 7.18
C ARG A 21 7.19 -20.75 7.12
N GLU A 22 6.69 -20.28 8.25
CA GLU A 22 5.47 -19.45 8.32
C GLU A 22 5.63 -18.11 7.62
N ASN A 23 6.76 -17.44 7.76
CA ASN A 23 7.02 -16.14 7.15
C ASN A 23 7.32 -16.21 5.64
N PHE A 24 7.94 -17.30 5.15
CA PHE A 24 8.32 -17.45 3.75
C PHE A 24 7.36 -18.29 2.90
N ALA A 25 6.39 -18.97 3.52
CA ALA A 25 5.39 -19.76 2.80
C ALA A 25 4.39 -18.89 2.02
N GLN A 26 4.22 -17.63 2.39
CA GLN A 26 3.17 -16.75 1.86
C GLN A 26 3.58 -15.86 0.67
N GLY A 27 4.85 -15.79 0.30
CA GLY A 27 5.27 -14.99 -0.85
C GLY A 27 6.71 -15.21 -1.25
N GLY A 28 6.96 -15.53 -2.51
CA GLY A 28 8.31 -15.58 -3.05
C GLY A 28 8.94 -14.19 -3.07
N ILE A 29 10.15 -14.05 -2.52
CA ILE A 29 10.97 -12.85 -2.69
C ILE A 29 11.36 -12.75 -4.17
N ASP A 30 11.01 -11.64 -4.80
CA ASP A 30 11.28 -11.39 -6.22
C ASP A 30 12.54 -10.53 -6.45
N LEU A 31 12.87 -10.28 -7.72
CA LEU A 31 14.05 -9.48 -8.07
C LEU A 31 13.99 -8.05 -7.54
N VAL A 32 12.80 -7.49 -7.34
CA VAL A 32 12.61 -6.14 -6.79
C VAL A 32 13.05 -6.08 -5.32
N GLN A 33 13.04 -7.20 -4.63
CA GLN A 33 13.51 -7.33 -3.24
C GLN A 33 14.96 -7.86 -3.18
N ILE A 34 15.35 -8.78 -4.06
CA ILE A 34 16.72 -9.36 -4.10
C ILE A 34 17.75 -8.30 -4.45
N VAL A 35 17.53 -7.55 -5.52
CA VAL A 35 18.51 -6.58 -6.04
C VAL A 35 18.87 -5.49 -5.03
N PRO A 36 17.92 -4.85 -4.32
CA PRO A 36 18.26 -3.88 -3.29
C PRO A 36 19.12 -4.47 -2.17
N GLU A 37 18.80 -5.68 -1.71
CA GLU A 37 19.59 -6.32 -0.64
C GLU A 37 21.03 -6.57 -1.05
N LEU A 38 21.25 -7.03 -2.27
CA LEU A 38 22.58 -7.27 -2.80
C LEU A 38 23.37 -5.97 -2.94
N VAL A 39 22.83 -4.99 -3.67
CA VAL A 39 23.53 -3.74 -3.99
C VAL A 39 23.74 -2.87 -2.76
N THR A 40 22.77 -2.82 -1.84
CA THR A 40 22.90 -1.98 -0.64
C THR A 40 23.86 -2.59 0.39
N ASN A 41 23.99 -3.92 0.45
CA ASN A 41 25.02 -4.56 1.27
C ASN A 41 26.42 -4.31 0.70
N ALA A 42 26.58 -4.35 -0.61
CA ALA A 42 27.81 -3.99 -1.30
C ALA A 42 28.20 -2.53 -1.04
N ASP A 43 27.25 -1.57 -1.19
CA ASP A 43 27.48 -0.17 -0.85
C ASP A 43 27.92 0.05 0.62
N ALA A 44 27.28 -0.68 1.54
CA ALA A 44 27.67 -0.62 2.95
C ALA A 44 29.08 -1.17 3.19
N ALA A 45 29.47 -2.25 2.49
CA ALA A 45 30.82 -2.81 2.58
C ALA A 45 31.88 -1.85 2.04
N ILE A 46 31.59 -1.15 0.95
CA ILE A 46 32.46 -0.13 0.37
C ILE A 46 32.56 1.08 1.32
N ALA A 47 31.43 1.54 1.87
CA ALA A 47 31.42 2.65 2.84
C ALA A 47 32.25 2.33 4.10
N ALA A 48 32.22 1.08 4.55
CA ALA A 48 33.03 0.62 5.68
C ALA A 48 34.54 0.52 5.38
N ALA A 49 34.94 0.50 4.11
CA ALA A 49 36.36 0.47 3.71
C ALA A 49 37.06 1.82 3.87
N GLY A 50 36.32 2.87 4.21
CA GLY A 50 36.85 4.24 4.36
C GLY A 50 36.85 5.03 3.06
N ASP A 51 37.56 6.17 3.08
CA ASP A 51 37.64 7.12 1.95
C ASP A 51 38.39 6.52 0.76
N ARG A 52 37.69 5.74 -0.03
CA ARG A 52 38.12 5.39 -1.39
C ARG A 52 37.39 6.33 -2.35
N ASP A 53 38.15 6.96 -3.24
CA ASP A 53 37.61 7.88 -4.26
C ASP A 53 36.49 7.26 -5.11
N ARG A 54 36.53 5.94 -5.31
CA ARG A 54 35.53 5.18 -6.06
C ARG A 54 35.36 3.77 -5.52
N GLY A 55 34.11 3.32 -5.35
CA GLY A 55 33.78 1.94 -5.07
C GLY A 55 33.03 1.30 -6.23
N ARG A 56 33.33 0.03 -6.51
CA ARG A 56 32.74 -0.73 -7.62
C ARG A 56 31.81 -1.81 -7.11
N ILE A 57 30.61 -1.86 -7.68
CA ILE A 57 29.58 -2.88 -7.45
C ILE A 57 29.27 -3.53 -8.80
N GLU A 58 29.46 -4.83 -8.91
CA GLU A 58 29.15 -5.61 -10.11
C GLU A 58 27.96 -6.51 -9.83
N LEU A 59 26.86 -6.34 -10.54
CA LEU A 59 25.66 -7.15 -10.48
C LEU A 59 25.53 -7.97 -11.77
N ALA A 60 25.44 -9.29 -11.66
CA ALA A 60 25.31 -10.19 -12.79
C ALA A 60 24.12 -11.13 -12.66
N PHE A 61 23.47 -11.43 -13.77
CA PHE A 61 22.37 -12.40 -13.85
C PHE A 61 22.72 -13.47 -14.88
N GLY A 62 22.66 -14.73 -14.47
CA GLY A 62 23.06 -15.80 -15.39
C GLY A 62 22.72 -17.20 -14.89
N ARG A 63 23.37 -18.17 -15.52
CA ARG A 63 23.34 -19.55 -15.05
C ARG A 63 24.51 -19.79 -14.09
N PRO A 64 24.31 -20.62 -13.05
CA PRO A 64 25.40 -20.98 -12.15
C PRO A 64 26.45 -21.80 -12.87
N ASP A 65 27.66 -21.72 -12.35
CA ASP A 65 28.78 -22.55 -12.83
C ASP A 65 28.48 -24.05 -12.64
N ALA A 66 28.76 -24.84 -13.66
CA ALA A 66 28.44 -26.27 -13.64
C ALA A 66 29.30 -27.08 -12.64
N ALA A 67 30.54 -26.65 -12.37
CA ALA A 67 31.42 -27.30 -11.40
C ALA A 67 30.93 -27.00 -9.98
N PHE A 68 30.55 -25.76 -9.69
CA PHE A 68 29.90 -25.35 -8.45
C PHE A 68 28.63 -26.15 -8.20
N LEU A 69 27.72 -26.26 -9.16
CA LEU A 69 26.49 -27.02 -8.99
C LEU A 69 26.72 -28.49 -8.68
N ARG A 70 27.75 -29.10 -9.29
CA ARG A 70 28.12 -30.49 -8.98
C ARG A 70 28.58 -30.61 -7.52
N ALA A 71 29.51 -29.74 -7.12
CA ALA A 71 30.00 -29.73 -5.73
C ALA A 71 28.88 -29.49 -4.72
N TRP A 72 28.03 -28.47 -4.97
CA TRP A 72 26.86 -28.18 -4.15
C TRP A 72 25.92 -29.39 -3.99
N ARG A 73 25.55 -30.05 -5.09
CA ARG A 73 24.67 -31.23 -5.04
C ARG A 73 25.27 -32.39 -4.26
N VAL A 74 26.56 -32.64 -4.42
CA VAL A 74 27.27 -33.69 -3.66
C VAL A 74 27.23 -33.38 -2.17
N GLN A 75 27.57 -32.15 -1.78
CA GLN A 75 27.61 -31.72 -0.39
C GLN A 75 26.22 -31.73 0.27
N MET A 76 25.20 -31.17 -0.42
CA MET A 76 23.84 -31.14 0.11
C MET A 76 23.26 -32.55 0.32
N ARG A 77 23.59 -33.48 -0.58
CA ARG A 77 23.21 -34.90 -0.44
C ARG A 77 23.92 -35.55 0.74
N ALA A 78 25.21 -35.29 0.94
CA ALA A 78 25.98 -35.80 2.06
C ALA A 78 25.44 -35.28 3.42
N LEU A 79 25.00 -34.02 3.47
CA LEU A 79 24.39 -33.39 4.64
C LEU A 79 22.91 -33.77 4.85
N ARG A 80 22.31 -34.55 3.95
CA ARG A 80 20.89 -34.93 3.94
C ARG A 80 19.95 -33.71 3.99
N VAL A 81 20.35 -32.63 3.35
CA VAL A 81 19.50 -31.44 3.19
C VAL A 81 18.34 -31.80 2.26
N PRO A 82 17.08 -31.46 2.59
CA PRO A 82 15.94 -31.71 1.72
C PRO A 82 16.17 -31.18 0.32
N ALA A 83 15.58 -31.82 -0.68
CA ALA A 83 15.72 -31.43 -2.08
C ALA A 83 15.46 -29.92 -2.26
N LEU A 84 16.52 -29.19 -2.54
CA LEU A 84 16.45 -27.76 -2.81
C LEU A 84 15.76 -27.54 -4.17
N ARG A 85 15.05 -26.42 -4.31
CA ARG A 85 14.57 -25.97 -5.62
C ARG A 85 15.72 -25.97 -6.61
N ALA A 86 15.45 -26.37 -7.84
CA ALA A 86 16.48 -26.44 -8.86
C ALA A 86 17.14 -25.06 -9.03
N TRP A 87 18.44 -24.96 -8.72
CA TRP A 87 19.24 -23.75 -8.92
C TRP A 87 19.52 -23.59 -10.42
N ARG A 88 18.60 -22.97 -11.14
CA ARG A 88 18.69 -22.81 -12.61
C ARG A 88 19.32 -21.51 -13.03
N PHE A 89 19.06 -20.46 -12.26
CA PHE A 89 19.58 -19.11 -12.46
C PHE A 89 20.05 -18.54 -11.14
N GLU A 90 20.90 -17.54 -11.23
CA GLU A 90 21.43 -16.83 -10.07
C GLU A 90 21.58 -15.35 -10.32
N ALA A 91 21.54 -14.56 -9.24
CA ALA A 91 22.05 -13.20 -9.19
C ALA A 91 23.35 -13.21 -8.39
N ARG A 92 24.39 -12.57 -8.91
CA ARG A 92 25.69 -12.36 -8.25
C ARG A 92 25.93 -10.88 -8.06
N CYS A 93 26.39 -10.51 -6.88
CA CYS A 93 26.83 -9.15 -6.59
C CYS A 93 28.25 -9.21 -6.05
N THR A 94 29.18 -8.51 -6.68
CA THR A 94 30.57 -8.40 -6.23
C THR A 94 30.86 -6.95 -5.87
N ASP A 95 31.56 -6.73 -4.76
CA ASP A 95 32.05 -5.42 -4.33
C ASP A 95 33.55 -5.45 -4.02
N ASP A 96 34.17 -4.29 -4.09
CA ASP A 96 35.56 -4.05 -3.70
C ASP A 96 35.66 -3.43 -2.29
N GLY A 97 34.68 -3.67 -1.42
CA GLY A 97 34.62 -3.17 -0.06
C GLY A 97 35.60 -3.83 0.90
N VAL A 98 35.29 -3.75 2.20
CA VAL A 98 36.12 -4.33 3.28
C VAL A 98 36.30 -5.83 3.19
N GLY A 99 35.46 -6.51 2.42
CA GLY A 99 35.44 -7.96 2.32
C GLY A 99 34.87 -8.67 3.55
N VAL A 100 34.88 -10.02 3.50
CA VAL A 100 34.49 -10.90 4.59
C VAL A 100 35.54 -11.97 4.82
N ASP A 101 35.71 -12.38 6.08
CA ASP A 101 36.44 -13.56 6.55
C ASP A 101 35.48 -14.51 7.29
N ALA A 102 35.96 -15.69 7.68
CA ALA A 102 35.13 -16.67 8.38
C ALA A 102 34.49 -16.09 9.65
N SER A 103 35.23 -15.35 10.45
CA SER A 103 34.74 -14.74 11.69
C SER A 103 33.63 -13.69 11.43
N THR A 104 33.74 -12.95 10.31
CA THR A 104 32.70 -12.01 9.89
C THR A 104 31.44 -12.75 9.42
N VAL A 105 31.60 -13.85 8.68
CA VAL A 105 30.47 -14.69 8.27
C VAL A 105 29.79 -15.29 9.51
N ASP A 106 30.53 -15.85 10.47
CA ASP A 106 30.02 -16.43 11.71
C ASP A 106 29.21 -15.42 12.52
N ARG A 107 29.75 -14.23 12.71
CA ARG A 107 29.07 -13.16 13.42
C ARG A 107 27.79 -12.72 12.68
N ARG A 108 27.85 -12.58 11.36
CA ARG A 108 26.72 -12.12 10.55
C ARG A 108 25.63 -13.16 10.34
N LEU A 109 25.98 -14.44 10.28
CA LEU A 109 25.03 -15.53 10.05
C LEU A 109 24.66 -16.28 11.35
N GLY A 110 25.52 -16.26 12.38
CA GLY A 110 25.31 -16.99 13.62
C GLY A 110 24.24 -16.40 14.52
N ALA A 111 24.06 -15.09 14.52
CA ALA A 111 23.05 -14.41 15.33
C ALA A 111 21.98 -13.72 14.48
N LEU A 112 20.69 -13.94 14.82
CA LEU A 112 19.56 -13.26 14.17
C LEU A 112 19.23 -11.96 14.90
N GLY A 113 19.08 -10.87 14.13
CA GLY A 113 18.65 -9.59 14.69
C GLY A 113 19.78 -8.75 15.29
N GLU A 114 21.04 -9.16 15.13
CA GLU A 114 22.17 -8.34 15.51
C GLU A 114 22.25 -7.09 14.60
N LEU A 115 22.10 -5.92 15.21
CA LEU A 115 22.18 -4.65 14.49
C LEU A 115 23.65 -4.30 14.24
N PRO A 116 23.99 -3.65 13.12
CA PRO A 116 25.34 -3.15 12.90
C PRO A 116 25.71 -2.11 13.98
N GLU A 117 26.91 -2.22 14.55
CA GLU A 117 27.41 -1.35 15.62
C GLU A 117 27.54 0.12 15.20
N THR A 118 27.63 0.40 13.90
CA THR A 118 27.79 1.76 13.37
C THR A 118 26.51 2.30 12.77
N GLY A 119 26.08 3.47 13.23
CA GLY A 119 24.96 4.24 12.69
C GLY A 119 25.12 4.56 11.20
N GLY A 120 24.00 4.69 10.49
CA GLY A 120 24.00 5.08 9.07
C GLY A 120 24.07 3.94 8.08
N GLN A 121 24.13 2.68 8.51
CA GLN A 121 24.04 1.51 7.63
C GLN A 121 22.58 1.10 7.39
N ARG A 122 22.24 0.74 6.14
CA ARG A 122 20.89 0.36 5.69
C ARG A 122 20.34 -0.93 6.33
N GLY A 123 21.14 -1.67 7.07
CA GLY A 123 20.78 -2.95 7.68
C GLY A 123 19.94 -2.84 8.94
N LEU A 124 18.82 -2.09 8.92
CA LEU A 124 17.95 -1.84 10.08
C LEU A 124 17.44 -3.10 10.81
N PHE A 125 17.43 -4.25 10.15
CA PHE A 125 16.92 -5.51 10.73
C PHE A 125 17.96 -6.64 10.80
N GLY A 126 19.16 -6.45 10.27
CA GLY A 126 20.27 -7.44 10.34
C GLY A 126 19.99 -8.80 9.69
N ARG A 127 18.96 -8.92 8.82
CA ARG A 127 18.52 -10.22 8.30
C ARG A 127 18.23 -10.29 6.79
N GLY A 128 18.33 -9.16 6.04
CA GLY A 128 17.85 -9.11 4.67
C GLY A 128 18.42 -10.15 3.72
N LEU A 129 19.74 -10.34 3.70
CA LEU A 129 20.36 -11.35 2.85
C LEU A 129 19.97 -12.78 3.26
N ARG A 130 19.83 -13.06 4.56
CA ARG A 130 19.36 -14.37 5.03
C ARG A 130 17.94 -14.67 4.60
N ASP A 131 17.06 -13.67 4.72
CA ASP A 131 15.66 -13.78 4.29
C ASP A 131 15.59 -14.09 2.79
N VAL A 132 16.41 -13.40 1.97
CA VAL A 132 16.55 -13.67 0.53
C VAL A 132 17.02 -15.09 0.28
N TRP A 133 18.10 -15.54 0.91
CA TRP A 133 18.62 -16.88 0.72
C TRP A 133 17.64 -17.97 1.16
N LEU A 134 16.95 -17.77 2.27
CA LEU A 134 15.93 -18.73 2.74
C LEU A 134 14.77 -18.84 1.76
N ALA A 135 14.28 -17.71 1.25
CA ALA A 135 13.20 -17.70 0.28
C ALA A 135 13.61 -18.34 -1.07
N GLN A 136 14.88 -18.19 -1.46
CA GLN A 136 15.41 -18.73 -2.71
C GLN A 136 16.00 -20.15 -2.57
N GLY A 137 16.09 -20.69 -1.35
CA GLY A 137 16.53 -22.06 -1.09
C GLY A 137 18.03 -22.23 -0.96
N GLY A 138 18.77 -21.17 -0.68
CA GLY A 138 20.21 -21.23 -0.42
C GLY A 138 20.96 -20.01 -0.90
N GLY A 139 22.28 -20.03 -0.76
CA GLY A 139 23.15 -18.96 -1.22
C GLY A 139 24.64 -19.25 -1.01
N ARG A 140 25.46 -18.37 -1.51
CA ARG A 140 26.91 -18.47 -1.42
C ARG A 140 27.50 -17.09 -1.15
N ILE A 141 28.48 -17.02 -0.26
CA ILE A 141 29.29 -15.85 -0.04
C ILE A 141 30.76 -16.22 -0.18
N GLU A 142 31.49 -15.42 -0.93
CA GLU A 142 32.92 -15.49 -1.11
C GLU A 142 33.52 -14.14 -0.75
N GLY A 143 34.66 -14.11 -0.11
CA GLY A 143 35.30 -12.84 0.17
C GLY A 143 36.75 -12.96 0.55
N VAL A 144 37.42 -11.83 0.51
CA VAL A 144 38.79 -11.67 1.00
C VAL A 144 38.80 -10.51 1.98
N ARG A 145 39.33 -10.78 3.18
CA ARG A 145 39.50 -9.77 4.22
C ARG A 145 40.73 -10.08 5.05
N ASN A 146 41.54 -9.06 5.35
CA ASN A 146 42.74 -9.18 6.17
C ASN A 146 43.71 -10.26 5.68
N GLY A 147 43.85 -10.46 4.37
CA GLY A 147 44.72 -11.48 3.77
C GLY A 147 44.23 -12.93 3.94
N ARG A 148 42.95 -13.14 4.23
CA ARG A 148 42.29 -14.45 4.25
C ARG A 148 41.14 -14.49 3.24
N SER A 149 41.00 -15.61 2.55
CA SER A 149 39.90 -15.90 1.63
C SER A 149 38.94 -16.88 2.26
N VAL A 150 37.68 -16.57 2.23
CA VAL A 150 36.57 -17.44 2.71
C VAL A 150 35.61 -17.74 1.57
N GLU A 151 35.09 -18.96 1.54
CA GLU A 151 33.88 -19.32 0.81
C GLU A 151 32.94 -20.05 1.75
N SER A 152 31.70 -19.56 1.86
CA SER A 152 30.69 -20.16 2.70
C SER A 152 29.40 -20.37 1.94
N TRP A 153 28.78 -21.50 2.17
CA TRP A 153 27.49 -21.86 1.59
C TRP A 153 26.40 -21.80 2.66
N PHE A 154 25.30 -21.20 2.31
CA PHE A 154 24.11 -21.06 3.13
C PHE A 154 22.97 -21.89 2.54
N PHE A 155 22.23 -22.63 3.40
CA PHE A 155 21.14 -23.51 2.97
C PHE A 155 20.09 -23.68 4.07
N PRO A 156 18.82 -24.00 3.70
CA PRO A 156 17.79 -24.37 4.66
C PRO A 156 18.22 -25.64 5.43
N ALA A 157 18.12 -25.62 6.74
CA ALA A 157 18.46 -26.77 7.55
C ALA A 157 17.36 -27.84 7.53
N ALA A 158 17.74 -29.08 7.89
CA ALA A 158 16.80 -30.16 8.12
C ALA A 158 16.16 -30.06 9.52
N GLY A 159 14.89 -30.50 9.66
CA GLY A 159 14.22 -30.55 10.97
C GLY A 159 13.72 -29.19 11.47
N ASP A 160 13.98 -28.88 12.74
CA ASP A 160 13.49 -27.66 13.40
C ASP A 160 14.44 -26.46 13.28
N ASP A 161 15.61 -26.68 12.73
CA ASP A 161 16.58 -25.60 12.53
C ASP A 161 16.17 -24.72 11.34
N PRO A 162 16.34 -23.39 11.42
CA PRO A 162 15.89 -22.48 10.37
C PRO A 162 16.78 -22.54 9.13
N TYR A 163 18.09 -22.55 9.34
CA TYR A 163 19.12 -22.58 8.32
C TYR A 163 20.42 -23.14 8.89
N ALA A 164 21.31 -23.47 7.98
CA ALA A 164 22.68 -23.81 8.28
C ALA A 164 23.60 -23.13 7.27
N TYR A 165 24.87 -22.99 7.64
CA TYR A 165 25.92 -22.56 6.72
C TYR A 165 27.17 -23.39 6.96
N LEU A 166 28.04 -23.40 5.97
CA LEU A 166 29.22 -24.23 5.93
C LEU A 166 30.36 -23.45 5.29
N HIS A 167 31.50 -23.34 5.99
CA HIS A 167 32.73 -22.86 5.39
C HIS A 167 33.33 -23.96 4.49
N VAL A 168 33.31 -23.72 3.18
CA VAL A 168 33.88 -24.65 2.18
C VAL A 168 35.35 -24.38 2.01
N ARG A 169 35.79 -23.13 2.17
CA ARG A 169 37.16 -22.69 2.11
C ARG A 169 37.41 -21.59 3.15
N ASP A 170 38.52 -21.67 3.85
CA ASP A 170 39.06 -20.61 4.72
C ASP A 170 40.59 -20.75 4.71
N GLU A 171 41.27 -19.97 3.89
CA GLU A 171 42.68 -20.09 3.63
C GLU A 171 43.39 -18.72 3.54
N PRO A 172 44.71 -18.66 3.81
CA PRO A 172 45.49 -17.47 3.57
C PRO A 172 45.43 -17.02 2.11
N ALA A 173 45.26 -15.71 1.90
CA ALA A 173 45.22 -15.08 0.58
C ALA A 173 46.04 -13.77 0.59
N PRO A 174 47.36 -13.83 0.89
CA PRO A 174 48.16 -12.63 1.01
C PRO A 174 48.26 -11.91 -0.37
N GLY A 175 48.17 -10.58 -0.33
CA GLY A 175 48.26 -9.76 -1.54
C GLY A 175 47.00 -9.74 -2.43
N VAL A 176 45.96 -10.49 -2.08
CA VAL A 176 44.65 -10.41 -2.76
C VAL A 176 43.85 -9.24 -2.21
N ALA A 177 43.29 -8.42 -3.09
CA ALA A 177 42.49 -7.29 -2.72
C ALA A 177 41.23 -7.73 -1.94
N SER A 178 40.84 -6.94 -0.93
CA SER A 178 39.59 -7.15 -0.18
C SER A 178 38.39 -6.94 -1.08
N GLY A 179 37.35 -7.69 -0.81
CA GLY A 179 36.07 -7.60 -1.51
C GLY A 179 35.16 -8.77 -1.16
N THR A 180 33.88 -8.66 -1.56
CA THR A 180 32.89 -9.71 -1.32
C THR A 180 32.14 -10.03 -2.61
N ARG A 181 31.84 -11.31 -2.79
CA ARG A 181 30.87 -11.78 -3.80
C ARG A 181 29.74 -12.53 -3.11
N VAL A 182 28.54 -12.06 -3.30
CA VAL A 182 27.31 -12.71 -2.82
C VAL A 182 26.56 -13.29 -4.00
N THR A 183 26.19 -14.56 -3.90
CA THR A 183 25.40 -15.27 -4.92
C THR A 183 24.08 -15.74 -4.33
N VAL A 184 22.99 -15.45 -5.05
CA VAL A 184 21.62 -15.83 -4.69
C VAL A 184 21.03 -16.67 -5.81
N PRO A 185 20.58 -17.92 -5.57
CA PRO A 185 19.81 -18.66 -6.55
C PRO A 185 18.49 -17.96 -6.82
N LEU A 186 18.03 -18.03 -8.05
CA LEU A 186 16.75 -17.45 -8.44
C LEU A 186 15.73 -18.57 -8.70
N ALA A 187 14.68 -18.63 -7.90
CA ALA A 187 13.60 -19.60 -8.00
C ALA A 187 12.60 -19.19 -9.10
N ILE A 188 13.11 -18.94 -10.31
CA ILE A 188 12.33 -18.52 -11.48
C ILE A 188 12.51 -19.52 -12.63
N GLU A 189 11.52 -19.63 -13.49
CA GLU A 189 11.59 -20.53 -14.66
C GLU A 189 12.42 -19.94 -15.79
N ARG A 190 12.43 -18.63 -15.93
CA ARG A 190 13.14 -17.87 -16.98
C ARG A 190 13.63 -16.54 -16.44
N LEU A 191 14.85 -16.15 -16.81
CA LEU A 191 15.34 -14.79 -16.55
C LEU A 191 14.48 -13.77 -17.31
N PRO A 192 14.21 -12.60 -16.71
CA PRO A 192 13.64 -11.49 -17.45
C PRO A 192 14.53 -11.08 -18.62
N ALA A 193 13.93 -10.49 -19.64
CA ALA A 193 14.68 -9.90 -20.75
C ALA A 193 15.61 -8.77 -20.25
N ASP A 194 16.72 -8.56 -20.95
CA ASP A 194 17.77 -7.58 -20.62
C ASP A 194 17.19 -6.19 -20.33
N GLY A 195 16.25 -5.70 -21.18
CA GLY A 195 15.60 -4.42 -20.96
C GLY A 195 14.83 -4.33 -19.66
N ARG A 196 14.22 -5.43 -19.20
CA ARG A 196 13.52 -5.48 -17.91
C ARG A 196 14.47 -5.47 -16.73
N LEU A 197 15.59 -6.22 -16.81
CA LEU A 197 16.63 -6.21 -15.78
C LEU A 197 17.27 -4.82 -15.66
N ARG A 198 17.59 -4.21 -16.80
CA ARG A 198 18.09 -2.83 -16.87
C ARG A 198 17.15 -1.84 -16.18
N THR A 199 15.85 -1.92 -16.48
CA THR A 199 14.82 -1.08 -15.84
C THR A 199 14.76 -1.31 -14.33
N ILE A 200 14.77 -2.57 -13.88
CA ILE A 200 14.75 -2.88 -12.44
C ILE A 200 15.96 -2.24 -11.77
N VAL A 201 17.18 -2.51 -12.24
CA VAL A 201 18.40 -2.04 -11.56
C VAL A 201 18.51 -0.51 -11.61
N SER A 202 18.20 0.14 -12.74
CA SER A 202 18.34 1.59 -12.89
C SER A 202 17.24 2.42 -12.21
N GLN A 203 16.07 1.85 -11.97
CA GLN A 203 14.90 2.63 -11.50
C GLN A 203 14.40 2.25 -10.11
N LEU A 204 14.91 1.16 -9.49
CA LEU A 204 14.52 0.81 -8.13
C LEU A 204 14.78 1.97 -7.17
N VAL A 205 13.70 2.37 -6.47
CA VAL A 205 13.74 3.49 -5.52
C VAL A 205 14.81 3.28 -4.46
N GLN A 206 14.95 2.06 -3.94
CA GLN A 206 15.94 1.74 -2.92
C GLN A 206 17.39 1.86 -3.39
N LEU A 207 17.65 1.78 -4.71
CA LEU A 207 19.00 1.92 -5.29
C LEU A 207 19.39 3.36 -5.61
N ARG A 208 18.43 4.29 -5.63
CA ARG A 208 18.71 5.69 -6.00
C ARG A 208 19.85 6.32 -5.22
N PRO A 209 19.94 6.17 -3.88
CA PRO A 209 21.09 6.75 -3.15
C PRO A 209 22.45 6.19 -3.57
N VAL A 210 22.49 4.95 -4.05
CA VAL A 210 23.74 4.34 -4.56
C VAL A 210 24.04 4.84 -5.99
N LEU A 211 23.00 4.92 -6.84
CA LEU A 211 23.15 5.35 -8.23
C LEU A 211 23.35 6.87 -8.37
N GLU A 212 22.99 7.66 -7.37
CA GLU A 212 23.22 9.11 -7.29
C GLU A 212 24.59 9.45 -6.71
N ASP A 213 25.20 8.52 -5.96
CA ASP A 213 26.52 8.70 -5.36
C ASP A 213 27.61 8.58 -6.45
N THR A 214 28.25 9.70 -6.78
CA THR A 214 29.32 9.75 -7.79
C THR A 214 30.56 8.96 -7.42
N ALA A 215 30.73 8.62 -6.13
CA ALA A 215 31.77 7.74 -5.63
C ALA A 215 31.42 6.25 -5.78
N ARG A 216 30.32 5.92 -6.43
CA ARG A 216 29.89 4.53 -6.70
C ARG A 216 29.73 4.28 -8.19
N GLU A 217 30.27 3.16 -8.64
CA GLU A 217 30.01 2.63 -9.99
C GLU A 217 29.28 1.30 -9.88
N VAL A 218 28.05 1.24 -10.40
CA VAL A 218 27.26 0.01 -10.48
C VAL A 218 27.35 -0.53 -11.90
N TRP A 219 27.94 -1.72 -12.06
CA TRP A 219 28.06 -2.44 -13.31
C TRP A 219 27.00 -3.54 -13.38
N LEU A 220 26.37 -3.70 -14.52
CA LEU A 220 25.35 -4.72 -14.76
C LEU A 220 25.80 -5.63 -15.92
N GLU A 221 26.00 -6.90 -15.61
CA GLU A 221 26.19 -7.97 -16.59
C GLU A 221 24.83 -8.62 -16.87
N LEU A 222 24.37 -8.52 -18.09
CA LEU A 222 23.09 -9.01 -18.56
C LEU A 222 23.20 -10.47 -19.03
N PRO A 223 22.07 -11.23 -19.08
CA PRO A 223 22.04 -12.60 -19.60
C PRO A 223 22.59 -12.77 -21.03
N SER A 224 22.52 -11.74 -21.85
CA SER A 224 23.13 -11.70 -23.18
C SER A 224 24.66 -11.65 -23.17
N GLY A 225 25.30 -11.42 -22.03
CA GLY A 225 26.73 -11.16 -21.89
C GLY A 225 27.12 -9.70 -22.06
N ALA A 226 26.16 -8.80 -22.31
CA ALA A 226 26.45 -7.37 -22.35
C ALA A 226 26.74 -6.84 -20.94
N VAL A 227 27.77 -5.99 -20.83
CA VAL A 227 28.15 -5.35 -19.56
C VAL A 227 28.00 -3.83 -19.72
N GLU A 228 27.32 -3.19 -18.80
CA GLU A 228 27.08 -1.75 -18.85
C GLU A 228 27.16 -1.09 -17.47
N VAL A 229 27.50 0.19 -17.44
CA VAL A 229 27.43 1.01 -16.22
C VAL A 229 25.99 1.51 -16.06
N VAL A 230 25.38 1.16 -14.93
CA VAL A 230 24.01 1.60 -14.62
C VAL A 230 24.02 3.06 -14.19
N ARG A 231 23.16 3.84 -14.79
CA ARG A 231 22.91 5.23 -14.42
C ARG A 231 21.45 5.40 -14.01
N LEU A 232 21.21 6.22 -13.00
CA LEU A 232 19.86 6.62 -12.66
C LEU A 232 19.30 7.51 -13.78
N PRO A 233 18.18 7.16 -14.42
CA PRO A 233 17.53 8.05 -15.36
C PRO A 233 16.87 9.19 -14.56
N VAL A 234 17.47 10.39 -14.63
CA VAL A 234 16.93 11.59 -13.99
C VAL A 234 16.00 12.30 -14.98
N PRO A 235 14.77 12.63 -14.61
CA PRO A 235 13.90 13.45 -15.45
C PRO A 235 14.56 14.79 -15.76
N GLU A 236 14.52 15.21 -17.03
CA GLU A 236 15.02 16.51 -17.44
C GLU A 236 14.24 17.63 -16.73
N PRO A 237 14.92 18.52 -16.00
CA PRO A 237 14.24 19.60 -15.29
C PRO A 237 13.53 20.58 -16.23
N ASP A 238 12.40 21.10 -15.80
CA ASP A 238 11.76 22.20 -16.52
C ASP A 238 12.67 23.44 -16.52
N PRO A 239 13.01 23.99 -17.70
CA PRO A 239 13.95 25.10 -17.81
C PRO A 239 13.45 26.39 -17.14
N GLN A 240 12.13 26.58 -17.01
CA GLN A 240 11.54 27.78 -16.44
C GLN A 240 11.28 27.65 -14.93
N ARG A 241 10.93 26.45 -14.46
CA ARG A 241 10.56 26.17 -13.06
C ARG A 241 11.05 24.81 -12.58
N PRO A 242 12.37 24.62 -12.50
CA PRO A 242 12.92 23.31 -12.17
C PRO A 242 12.62 22.89 -10.72
N VAL A 243 12.47 23.84 -9.80
CA VAL A 243 12.14 23.62 -8.39
C VAL A 243 10.84 24.33 -8.06
N LEU A 244 9.86 23.60 -7.55
CA LEU A 244 8.55 24.10 -7.14
C LEU A 244 8.48 24.32 -5.63
N PHE A 245 9.21 23.52 -4.87
CA PHE A 245 9.33 23.61 -3.41
C PHE A 245 10.67 23.00 -2.97
N ASP A 246 11.35 23.64 -2.03
CA ASP A 246 12.56 23.10 -1.37
C ASP A 246 12.71 23.75 -0.01
N ASP A 247 12.08 23.15 1.02
CA ASP A 247 12.11 23.70 2.38
C ASP A 247 11.93 22.59 3.42
N GLU A 248 12.16 22.95 4.69
CA GLU A 248 11.92 22.08 5.84
C GLU A 248 10.49 22.16 6.33
N VAL A 249 9.93 21.00 6.62
CA VAL A 249 8.62 20.85 7.26
C VAL A 249 8.80 20.29 8.67
N ARG A 250 8.09 20.86 9.63
CA ARG A 250 8.09 20.40 11.02
C ARG A 250 7.04 19.32 11.22
N LEU A 251 7.44 18.28 11.93
CA LEU A 251 6.62 17.16 12.35
C LEU A 251 6.51 17.13 13.88
N PRO A 252 5.58 16.38 14.48
CA PRO A 252 5.50 16.22 15.92
C PRO A 252 6.80 15.70 16.54
N GLY A 253 7.12 16.12 17.78
CA GLY A 253 8.30 15.66 18.51
C GLY A 253 9.62 16.29 18.02
N ASP A 254 9.58 17.54 17.57
CA ASP A 254 10.73 18.30 17.06
C ASP A 254 11.47 17.62 15.88
N VAL A 255 10.79 16.72 15.21
CA VAL A 255 11.30 16.08 14.00
C VAL A 255 11.13 17.03 12.82
N THR A 256 12.16 17.15 11.99
CA THR A 256 12.12 17.91 10.73
C THR A 256 12.29 16.98 9.55
N ALA A 257 11.69 17.35 8.42
CA ALA A 257 11.91 16.70 7.13
C ALA A 257 12.09 17.77 6.05
N ARG A 258 13.14 17.63 5.23
CA ARG A 258 13.32 18.48 4.05
C ARG A 258 12.54 17.89 2.89
N VAL A 259 11.66 18.68 2.31
CA VAL A 259 10.84 18.29 1.15
C VAL A 259 11.30 19.07 -0.05
N THR A 260 11.68 18.37 -1.13
CA THR A 260 12.05 18.99 -2.41
C THR A 260 11.10 18.47 -3.48
N VAL A 261 10.36 19.37 -4.14
CA VAL A 261 9.49 19.06 -5.27
C VAL A 261 10.05 19.74 -6.51
N ARG A 262 10.28 18.95 -7.53
CA ARG A 262 10.80 19.40 -8.84
C ARG A 262 9.80 19.13 -9.95
N ARG A 263 9.91 19.93 -11.01
CA ARG A 263 9.15 19.76 -12.24
C ARG A 263 10.05 19.30 -13.37
N SER A 264 9.58 18.31 -14.14
CA SER A 264 10.23 17.85 -15.36
C SER A 264 9.71 18.61 -16.61
N ALA A 265 10.57 18.79 -17.59
CA ALA A 265 10.22 19.39 -18.87
C ALA A 265 9.17 18.55 -19.61
N GLN A 266 9.29 17.24 -19.58
CA GLN A 266 8.37 16.29 -20.22
C GLN A 266 7.60 15.49 -19.16
N PRO A 267 6.38 15.01 -19.47
CA PRO A 267 5.67 14.12 -18.57
C PRO A 267 6.49 12.88 -18.26
N ILE A 268 6.60 12.56 -16.97
CA ILE A 268 7.30 11.36 -16.51
C ILE A 268 6.39 10.17 -16.79
N ALA A 269 6.92 9.16 -17.51
CA ALA A 269 6.18 7.94 -17.75
C ALA A 269 5.77 7.28 -16.42
N PRO A 270 4.50 6.90 -16.24
CA PRO A 270 4.08 6.16 -15.08
C PRO A 270 4.86 4.86 -15.03
N GLY A 271 5.55 4.60 -13.93
CA GLY A 271 6.26 3.35 -13.70
C GLY A 271 5.28 2.17 -13.59
N THR A 272 5.75 0.96 -13.88
CA THR A 272 4.95 -0.26 -13.73
C THR A 272 4.63 -0.58 -12.26
N SER A 273 5.36 0.01 -11.32
CA SER A 273 5.16 -0.12 -9.88
C SER A 273 5.72 1.10 -9.13
N ARG A 274 5.27 1.31 -7.91
CA ARG A 274 5.85 2.35 -7.02
C ARG A 274 7.34 2.12 -6.75
N ALA A 275 7.80 0.86 -6.77
CA ALA A 275 9.20 0.52 -6.53
C ALA A 275 10.15 0.96 -7.66
N THR A 276 9.65 1.11 -8.91
CA THR A 276 10.48 1.39 -10.09
C THR A 276 10.09 2.67 -10.84
N ARG A 277 9.18 3.49 -10.31
CA ARG A 277 8.77 4.73 -10.98
C ARG A 277 9.79 5.85 -10.80
N LEU A 278 9.94 6.70 -11.80
CA LEU A 278 10.84 7.86 -11.77
C LEU A 278 10.17 9.08 -11.09
N GLY A 279 8.87 9.23 -11.24
CA GLY A 279 8.08 10.27 -10.57
C GLY A 279 7.90 9.98 -9.08
N GLY A 280 7.33 10.95 -8.36
CA GLY A 280 7.08 10.86 -6.92
C GLY A 280 8.18 11.45 -6.07
N LEU A 281 7.90 11.61 -4.80
CA LEU A 281 8.86 12.07 -3.80
C LEU A 281 9.47 10.84 -3.13
N VAL A 282 10.79 10.67 -3.26
CA VAL A 282 11.52 9.56 -2.65
C VAL A 282 11.76 9.88 -1.19
N VAL A 283 11.14 9.11 -0.30
CA VAL A 283 11.35 9.25 1.14
C VAL A 283 12.64 8.54 1.55
N ARG A 284 13.53 9.28 2.21
CA ARG A 284 14.87 8.82 2.61
C ARG A 284 15.15 9.12 4.08
N SER A 285 15.94 8.25 4.70
CA SER A 285 16.62 8.53 5.96
C SER A 285 18.08 8.08 5.84
N GLY A 286 19.02 8.94 6.18
CA GLY A 286 20.44 8.65 5.94
C GLY A 286 20.71 8.23 4.51
N ARG A 287 21.30 7.03 4.34
CA ARG A 287 21.56 6.39 3.03
C ARG A 287 20.44 5.47 2.55
N ALA A 288 19.35 5.29 3.31
CA ALA A 288 18.24 4.43 2.95
C ALA A 288 17.14 5.18 2.21
N ALA A 289 16.68 4.66 1.06
CA ALA A 289 15.44 5.08 0.43
C ALA A 289 14.37 4.03 0.72
N HIS A 290 13.23 4.49 1.23
CA HIS A 290 12.16 3.62 1.68
C HIS A 290 11.09 3.39 0.61
N GLU A 291 10.63 4.47 -0.01
CA GLU A 291 9.58 4.43 -1.03
C GLU A 291 9.57 5.71 -1.88
N SER A 292 8.77 5.70 -2.96
CA SER A 292 8.41 6.90 -3.69
C SER A 292 6.90 7.11 -3.59
N THR A 293 6.47 8.31 -3.19
CA THR A 293 5.06 8.59 -2.93
C THR A 293 4.64 9.99 -3.39
N PHE A 294 3.36 10.13 -3.76
CA PHE A 294 2.65 11.39 -3.84
C PHE A 294 1.61 11.52 -2.72
N ALA A 295 1.68 10.67 -1.71
CA ALA A 295 0.72 10.59 -0.61
C ALA A 295 -0.72 10.47 -1.13
N SER A 296 -1.65 11.36 -0.80
CA SER A 296 -3.03 11.32 -1.27
C SER A 296 -3.22 11.72 -2.74
N HIS A 297 -2.16 12.23 -3.40
CA HIS A 297 -2.22 12.70 -4.80
C HIS A 297 -1.81 11.63 -5.83
N GLU A 298 -1.70 10.36 -5.42
CA GLU A 298 -1.33 9.27 -6.33
C GLU A 298 -2.28 9.15 -7.51
N GLY A 299 -1.72 9.07 -8.72
CA GLY A 299 -2.48 8.88 -9.95
C GLY A 299 -3.19 10.13 -10.50
N LEU A 300 -3.11 11.28 -9.82
CA LEU A 300 -3.70 12.51 -10.32
C LEU A 300 -2.91 13.07 -11.53
N PRO A 301 -3.58 13.66 -12.53
CA PRO A 301 -2.92 14.23 -13.71
C PRO A 301 -1.87 15.28 -13.37
N GLY A 302 -2.13 16.11 -12.35
CA GLY A 302 -1.20 17.15 -11.90
C GLY A 302 0.14 16.62 -11.35
N THR A 303 0.28 15.28 -11.15
CA THR A 303 1.53 14.68 -10.68
C THR A 303 2.48 14.25 -11.81
N ARG A 304 2.05 14.29 -13.07
CA ARG A 304 2.80 13.73 -14.22
C ARG A 304 4.19 14.34 -14.44
N HIS A 305 4.37 15.59 -14.06
CA HIS A 305 5.64 16.29 -14.18
C HIS A 305 6.44 16.34 -12.88
N LEU A 306 5.89 15.79 -11.80
CA LEU A 306 6.46 15.98 -10.48
C LEU A 306 7.41 14.84 -10.09
N TYR A 307 8.56 15.22 -9.53
CA TYR A 307 9.52 14.31 -8.90
C TYR A 307 10.29 15.04 -7.81
N GLY A 308 11.01 14.32 -6.99
CA GLY A 308 11.80 14.93 -5.93
C GLY A 308 12.11 13.98 -4.79
N GLY A 309 12.26 14.55 -3.60
CA GLY A 309 12.62 13.77 -2.41
C GLY A 309 12.11 14.37 -1.12
N VAL A 310 12.03 13.51 -0.11
CA VAL A 310 11.76 13.85 1.27
C VAL A 310 12.86 13.24 2.11
N ARG A 311 13.68 14.05 2.76
CA ARG A 311 14.73 13.59 3.67
C ARG A 311 14.30 13.80 5.12
N CYS A 312 14.20 12.71 5.86
CA CYS A 312 13.84 12.71 7.27
C CYS A 312 14.74 11.70 8.00
N ASP A 313 15.90 12.18 8.46
CA ASP A 313 16.93 11.31 9.07
C ASP A 313 16.47 10.72 10.41
N ALA A 314 15.58 11.41 11.13
CA ALA A 314 14.97 10.90 12.37
C ALA A 314 14.19 9.57 12.22
N LEU A 315 13.75 9.19 11.01
CA LEU A 315 13.06 7.91 10.79
C LEU A 315 13.93 6.70 11.18
N GLU A 316 15.25 6.79 10.95
CA GLU A 316 16.19 5.73 11.31
C GLU A 316 16.34 5.59 12.82
N ASP A 317 16.51 6.71 13.53
CA ASP A 317 16.64 6.72 14.99
C ASP A 317 15.35 6.24 15.67
N LEU A 318 14.20 6.66 15.15
CA LEU A 318 12.89 6.20 15.62
C LEU A 318 12.70 4.69 15.39
N GLN A 319 13.16 4.17 14.26
CA GLN A 319 13.11 2.74 13.97
C GLN A 319 14.00 1.95 14.95
N ARG A 320 15.22 2.41 15.21
CA ARG A 320 16.12 1.77 16.19
C ARG A 320 15.52 1.79 17.59
N ALA A 321 15.10 2.97 18.05
CA ALA A 321 14.46 3.10 19.36
C ALA A 321 13.16 2.27 19.49
N ALA A 322 12.45 2.02 18.39
CA ALA A 322 11.29 1.15 18.40
C ALA A 322 11.64 -0.32 18.60
N LEU A 323 12.73 -0.79 17.96
CA LEU A 323 13.16 -2.20 18.04
C LEU A 323 13.64 -2.60 19.45
N ASP A 324 14.12 -1.64 20.24
CA ASP A 324 14.53 -1.87 21.63
C ASP A 324 13.35 -2.02 22.60
N ARG A 325 12.12 -1.78 22.14
CA ARG A 325 10.92 -1.88 22.99
C ARG A 325 10.29 -3.27 22.94
N PRO A 326 9.72 -3.76 24.05
CA PRO A 326 9.03 -5.06 24.08
C PRO A 326 7.85 -5.18 23.10
N ARG A 327 7.25 -4.05 22.71
CA ARG A 327 6.19 -3.97 21.70
C ARG A 327 6.57 -2.88 20.69
N PRO A 328 7.34 -3.24 19.67
CA PRO A 328 7.87 -2.27 18.72
C PRO A 328 6.76 -1.70 17.83
N GLN A 329 6.62 -0.37 17.81
CA GLN A 329 5.90 0.35 16.76
C GLN A 329 6.91 0.72 15.67
N VAL A 330 7.07 -0.16 14.70
CA VAL A 330 8.06 0.02 13.63
C VAL A 330 7.67 1.15 12.68
N VAL A 331 8.64 1.96 12.29
CA VAL A 331 8.49 3.06 11.34
C VAL A 331 8.53 2.55 9.90
N VAL A 332 9.45 1.61 9.63
CA VAL A 332 9.62 0.95 8.34
C VAL A 332 8.97 -0.42 8.43
N ARG A 333 8.19 -0.80 7.42
CA ARG A 333 7.56 -2.12 7.35
C ARG A 333 8.62 -3.22 7.37
N VAL A 334 8.31 -4.33 8.03
CA VAL A 334 9.22 -5.47 8.18
C VAL A 334 9.60 -6.10 6.84
N ASP A 335 8.67 -6.09 5.88
CA ASP A 335 8.87 -6.55 4.50
C ASP A 335 9.60 -5.52 3.61
N ARG A 336 9.93 -4.35 4.17
CA ARG A 336 10.61 -3.24 3.48
C ARG A 336 9.86 -2.70 2.25
N SER A 337 8.57 -2.95 2.16
CA SER A 337 7.73 -2.43 1.08
C SER A 337 7.48 -0.92 1.16
N GLY A 338 7.92 -0.26 2.23
CA GLY A 338 7.74 1.17 2.48
C GLY A 338 7.67 1.52 3.96
N LEU A 339 7.14 2.69 4.26
CA LEU A 339 6.90 3.14 5.61
C LEU A 339 5.60 2.55 6.17
N ASN A 340 5.52 2.45 7.50
CA ASN A 340 4.34 1.96 8.20
C ASN A 340 3.31 3.10 8.37
N ASP A 341 2.27 3.08 7.55
CA ASP A 341 1.20 4.10 7.52
C ASP A 341 0.48 4.25 8.87
N ASN A 342 0.58 3.27 9.76
CA ASN A 342 -0.03 3.34 11.08
C ASN A 342 0.83 4.07 12.11
N HIS A 343 2.12 4.28 11.82
CA HIS A 343 3.02 4.97 12.75
C HIS A 343 2.70 6.49 12.79
N PRO A 344 2.58 7.12 13.99
CA PRO A 344 2.17 8.52 14.11
C PRO A 344 3.04 9.51 13.32
N ILE A 345 4.37 9.33 13.34
CA ILE A 345 5.30 10.18 12.59
C ILE A 345 5.14 9.99 11.07
N VAL A 346 4.88 8.78 10.60
CA VAL A 346 4.65 8.52 9.17
C VAL A 346 3.35 9.18 8.70
N LYS A 347 2.29 9.09 9.50
CA LYS A 347 1.03 9.84 9.24
C LYS A 347 1.25 11.33 9.17
N ALA A 348 2.01 11.88 10.11
CA ALA A 348 2.34 13.30 10.12
C ALA A 348 3.20 13.71 8.91
N LEU A 349 4.15 12.85 8.50
CA LEU A 349 4.98 13.05 7.31
C LEU A 349 4.12 13.08 6.05
N TYR A 350 3.20 12.12 5.87
CA TYR A 350 2.31 12.12 4.71
C TYR A 350 1.37 13.32 4.70
N ALA A 351 0.84 13.73 5.85
CA ALA A 351 0.03 14.94 5.96
C ALA A 351 0.83 16.21 5.63
N ALA A 352 2.12 16.25 5.96
CA ALA A 352 3.00 17.36 5.57
C ALA A 352 3.28 17.36 4.06
N ILE A 353 3.54 16.17 3.46
CA ILE A 353 3.70 16.01 2.01
C ILE A 353 2.43 16.46 1.29
N ASP A 354 1.25 16.03 1.73
CA ASP A 354 -0.03 16.44 1.16
C ASP A 354 -0.23 17.96 1.18
N ARG A 355 0.13 18.61 2.29
CA ARG A 355 0.01 20.06 2.43
C ARG A 355 0.90 20.79 1.42
N VAL A 356 2.12 20.30 1.19
CA VAL A 356 3.06 20.84 0.20
C VAL A 356 2.57 20.59 -1.23
N LEU A 357 2.13 19.36 -1.52
CA LEU A 357 1.75 18.96 -2.88
C LEU A 357 0.40 19.56 -3.33
N ARG A 358 -0.54 19.75 -2.44
CA ARG A 358 -1.91 20.23 -2.77
C ARG A 358 -1.92 21.48 -3.67
N PRO A 359 -1.26 22.61 -3.35
CA PRO A 359 -1.24 23.78 -4.21
C PRO A 359 -0.46 23.53 -5.52
N ILE A 360 0.59 22.73 -5.48
CA ILE A 360 1.44 22.40 -6.65
C ILE A 360 0.64 21.57 -7.66
N VAL A 361 0.00 20.47 -7.20
CA VAL A 361 -0.81 19.61 -8.06
C VAL A 361 -1.97 20.40 -8.67
N ALA A 362 -2.65 21.24 -7.89
CA ALA A 362 -3.71 22.10 -8.41
C ALA A 362 -3.21 23.11 -9.45
N ASP A 363 -1.99 23.64 -9.31
CA ASP A 363 -1.36 24.53 -10.30
C ASP A 363 -1.01 23.76 -11.57
N GLU A 364 -0.42 22.59 -11.47
CA GLU A 364 -0.09 21.72 -12.61
C GLU A 364 -1.35 21.24 -13.36
N GLU A 365 -2.43 20.91 -12.66
CA GLU A 365 -3.71 20.60 -13.29
C GLU A 365 -4.30 21.79 -14.08
N ARG A 366 -4.19 23.00 -13.53
CA ARG A 366 -4.60 24.22 -14.27
C ARG A 366 -3.74 24.48 -15.50
N ARG A 367 -2.43 24.24 -15.40
CA ARG A 367 -1.47 24.40 -16.51
C ARG A 367 -1.67 23.38 -17.62
N ALA A 368 -1.99 22.13 -17.25
CA ALA A 368 -2.27 21.08 -18.22
C ALA A 368 -3.49 21.40 -19.10
N GLY A 369 -4.17 22.55 -18.86
CA GLY A 369 -5.35 22.91 -19.62
C GLY A 369 -6.50 21.94 -19.40
N ALA A 370 -6.54 21.30 -18.23
CA ALA A 370 -7.60 20.39 -17.83
C ALA A 370 -8.92 21.17 -17.73
N HIS A 371 -9.53 21.42 -18.87
CA HIS A 371 -10.83 22.08 -18.95
C HIS A 371 -11.89 21.09 -18.48
N LEU A 372 -12.56 21.44 -17.38
CA LEU A 372 -13.79 20.78 -17.00
C LEU A 372 -14.81 20.97 -18.12
N VAL A 373 -15.18 19.88 -18.77
CA VAL A 373 -16.26 19.91 -19.77
C VAL A 373 -17.57 20.08 -19.01
N ARG A 374 -18.12 21.29 -19.03
CA ARG A 374 -19.43 21.57 -18.41
C ARG A 374 -20.55 20.96 -19.24
N PRO A 375 -21.38 20.07 -18.70
CA PRO A 375 -22.48 19.47 -19.44
C PRO A 375 -23.53 20.50 -19.81
N GLY A 376 -24.19 20.34 -20.98
CA GLY A 376 -25.37 21.12 -21.38
C GLY A 376 -26.55 20.90 -20.42
N GLY A 377 -27.59 21.75 -20.49
CA GLY A 377 -28.71 21.73 -19.55
C GLY A 377 -29.44 20.39 -19.45
N ALA A 378 -29.69 19.71 -20.59
CA ALA A 378 -30.36 18.42 -20.64
C ALA A 378 -29.50 17.31 -20.00
N LEU A 379 -28.16 17.32 -20.21
CA LEU A 379 -27.27 16.37 -19.61
C LEU A 379 -27.15 16.59 -18.09
N ARG A 380 -27.16 17.86 -17.63
CA ARG A 380 -27.19 18.18 -16.20
C ARG A 380 -28.44 17.65 -15.49
N ALA A 381 -29.60 17.75 -16.15
CA ALA A 381 -30.85 17.24 -15.60
C ALA A 381 -30.80 15.72 -15.43
N ARG A 382 -30.28 15.00 -16.44
CA ARG A 382 -30.07 13.53 -16.37
C ARG A 382 -29.04 13.15 -15.31
N ASP A 383 -27.90 13.85 -15.25
CA ASP A 383 -26.89 13.62 -14.23
C ASP A 383 -27.46 13.81 -12.83
N GLN A 384 -28.32 14.81 -12.61
CA GLN A 384 -28.95 15.03 -11.32
C GLN A 384 -29.88 13.89 -10.89
N VAL A 385 -30.62 13.28 -11.81
CA VAL A 385 -31.45 12.10 -11.53
C VAL A 385 -30.56 10.93 -11.11
N GLY A 386 -29.50 10.66 -11.88
CA GLY A 386 -28.54 9.61 -11.56
C GLY A 386 -27.78 9.85 -10.25
N LEU A 387 -27.39 11.10 -9.99
CA LEU A 387 -26.74 11.47 -8.71
C LEU A 387 -27.65 11.27 -7.51
N ARG A 388 -28.97 11.51 -7.63
CA ARG A 388 -29.93 11.16 -6.58
C ARG A 388 -29.97 9.67 -6.33
N ALA A 389 -30.08 8.85 -7.39
CA ALA A 389 -30.08 7.40 -7.29
C ALA A 389 -28.78 6.85 -6.64
N LEU A 390 -27.63 7.43 -6.98
CA LEU A 390 -26.35 7.11 -6.36
C LEU A 390 -26.30 7.49 -4.87
N ASN A 391 -26.77 8.68 -4.53
CA ASN A 391 -26.86 9.15 -3.16
C ASN A 391 -27.83 8.30 -2.32
N ASP A 392 -28.96 7.87 -2.89
CA ASP A 392 -29.91 6.97 -2.21
C ASP A 392 -29.31 5.58 -1.97
N ALA A 393 -28.54 5.06 -2.92
CA ALA A 393 -27.79 3.81 -2.76
C ALA A 393 -26.75 3.91 -1.63
N LEU A 394 -25.99 5.02 -1.58
CA LEU A 394 -25.04 5.28 -0.50
C LEU A 394 -25.74 5.43 0.86
N LYS A 395 -26.86 6.17 0.91
CA LYS A 395 -27.63 6.31 2.13
C LYS A 395 -28.09 4.96 2.66
N GLY A 396 -28.65 4.11 1.80
CA GLY A 396 -29.04 2.75 2.16
C GLY A 396 -27.86 1.89 2.67
N ALA A 397 -26.66 2.08 2.13
CA ALA A 397 -25.45 1.37 2.58
C ALA A 397 -24.93 1.86 3.94
N PHE A 398 -24.99 3.17 4.19
CA PHE A 398 -24.50 3.76 5.45
C PHE A 398 -25.52 3.71 6.61
N ASP A 399 -26.81 3.76 6.31
CA ASP A 399 -27.88 3.78 7.35
C ASP A 399 -28.26 2.36 7.84
N ALA A 400 -27.91 1.31 7.10
CA ALA A 400 -28.21 -0.09 7.45
C ALA A 400 -26.95 -0.96 7.65
N PRO A 401 -26.01 -0.62 8.53
CA PRO A 401 -24.75 -1.33 8.68
C PRO A 401 -24.89 -2.79 9.12
N GLY A 402 -26.02 -3.20 9.69
CA GLY A 402 -26.24 -4.56 10.20
C GLY A 402 -26.89 -5.55 9.21
N ARG A 403 -27.42 -5.09 8.05
CA ARG A 403 -28.03 -5.97 7.04
C ARG A 403 -27.10 -6.33 5.88
N ALA A 404 -25.95 -5.70 5.76
CA ALA A 404 -24.91 -6.12 4.86
C ALA A 404 -24.09 -7.23 5.52
N GLY A 405 -24.59 -8.45 5.45
CA GLY A 405 -23.88 -9.65 5.92
C GLY A 405 -22.63 -9.90 5.09
N PHE A 406 -21.57 -9.16 5.36
CA PHE A 406 -20.23 -9.47 4.90
C PHE A 406 -19.60 -10.45 5.89
N THR A 407 -19.87 -11.74 5.72
CA THR A 407 -19.01 -12.78 6.28
C THR A 407 -17.76 -12.85 5.40
N VAL A 408 -16.65 -12.34 5.87
CA VAL A 408 -15.34 -12.64 5.34
C VAL A 408 -15.15 -14.15 5.53
N GLY A 409 -15.12 -14.91 4.43
CA GLY A 409 -14.73 -16.32 4.47
C GLY A 409 -15.77 -17.39 4.07
N LYS A 410 -16.62 -17.16 3.05
CA LYS A 410 -17.20 -18.27 2.28
C LYS A 410 -17.33 -17.87 0.82
N GLN A 411 -16.55 -18.51 -0.05
CA GLN A 411 -16.80 -18.48 -1.49
C GLN A 411 -18.20 -19.02 -1.79
N PRO A 412 -18.96 -18.39 -2.69
CA PRO A 412 -20.20 -18.98 -3.17
C PRO A 412 -19.85 -20.22 -3.99
N SER A 413 -20.27 -21.39 -3.52
CA SER A 413 -20.28 -22.59 -4.34
C SER A 413 -21.34 -22.41 -5.40
N GLU A 414 -20.95 -22.43 -6.66
CA GLU A 414 -21.87 -22.58 -7.80
C GLU A 414 -22.63 -23.91 -7.64
N ARG A 415 -23.93 -23.84 -7.42
CA ARG A 415 -24.86 -24.94 -7.65
C ARG A 415 -26.00 -24.44 -8.55
N PRO A 416 -26.30 -25.16 -9.63
CA PRO A 416 -27.40 -24.82 -10.52
C PRO A 416 -28.75 -25.03 -9.82
N PRO A 417 -29.82 -24.35 -10.27
CA PRO A 417 -31.13 -24.43 -9.65
C PRO A 417 -31.78 -25.78 -9.87
N ALA A 418 -32.12 -26.49 -8.81
CA ALA A 418 -32.97 -27.65 -8.82
C ALA A 418 -34.39 -27.29 -8.39
N ALA A 419 -35.35 -27.94 -9.04
CA ALA A 419 -36.77 -27.74 -9.05
C ALA A 419 -37.47 -27.70 -7.67
N GLU A 420 -38.57 -26.97 -7.67
CA GLU A 420 -39.58 -26.93 -6.61
C GLU A 420 -40.04 -28.35 -6.20
N GLU A 421 -39.91 -28.68 -4.93
CA GLU A 421 -40.72 -29.68 -4.28
C GLU A 421 -41.20 -29.22 -2.90
N SER A 422 -42.46 -29.50 -2.68
CA SER A 422 -43.36 -29.10 -1.63
C SER A 422 -42.91 -29.36 -0.18
N LYS A 423 -43.37 -28.47 0.69
CA LYS A 423 -43.31 -28.57 2.16
C LYS A 423 -43.90 -29.83 2.75
N PRO A 424 -43.39 -30.28 3.92
CA PRO A 424 -44.29 -30.53 5.01
C PRO A 424 -43.97 -29.72 6.27
N GLU A 425 -45.00 -29.27 6.95
CA GLU A 425 -45.03 -28.76 8.30
C GLU A 425 -44.36 -29.71 9.29
N ALA A 426 -43.46 -29.18 10.11
CA ALA A 426 -43.00 -29.89 11.31
C ALA A 426 -42.87 -28.94 12.46
N THR A 427 -43.71 -29.17 13.39
CA THR A 427 -43.85 -28.87 14.81
C THR A 427 -42.68 -28.16 15.52
N ARG A 428 -43.07 -27.07 16.15
CA ARG A 428 -42.31 -26.29 17.14
C ARG A 428 -41.92 -27.18 18.35
N ALA A 429 -40.64 -27.51 18.47
CA ALA A 429 -40.09 -28.01 19.71
C ALA A 429 -39.38 -26.85 20.45
N GLU A 430 -39.89 -26.52 21.59
CA GLU A 430 -39.29 -25.59 22.59
C GLU A 430 -37.91 -26.11 23.00
N ARG A 431 -36.83 -25.42 22.54
CA ARG A 431 -35.52 -25.60 23.13
C ARG A 431 -35.36 -24.60 24.29
N GLY A 432 -35.24 -25.15 25.49
CA GLY A 432 -35.02 -24.45 26.72
C GLY A 432 -33.85 -23.49 26.65
N ARG A 433 -34.12 -22.27 27.06
CA ARG A 433 -33.12 -21.25 27.34
C ARG A 433 -32.32 -21.69 28.58
N GLY A 434 -31.04 -22.08 28.37
CA GLY A 434 -30.08 -22.12 29.45
C GLY A 434 -29.81 -20.72 29.99
N PRO A 435 -29.42 -20.57 31.27
CA PRO A 435 -29.18 -19.27 31.86
C PRO A 435 -28.08 -18.52 31.12
N ASP A 436 -28.39 -17.29 30.72
CA ASP A 436 -27.48 -16.33 30.11
C ASP A 436 -26.37 -15.99 31.15
N VAL A 437 -25.20 -16.64 31.00
CA VAL A 437 -24.03 -16.25 31.78
C VAL A 437 -23.52 -14.94 31.15
N PRO A 438 -23.43 -13.85 31.92
CA PRO A 438 -22.88 -12.59 31.39
C PRO A 438 -21.44 -12.81 30.91
N ARG A 439 -21.23 -12.60 29.61
CA ARG A 439 -19.87 -12.67 29.04
C ARG A 439 -19.06 -11.50 29.56
N ARG A 440 -18.08 -11.79 30.43
CA ARG A 440 -17.11 -10.80 30.91
C ARG A 440 -16.36 -10.21 29.72
N PRO A 441 -16.22 -8.88 29.62
CA PRO A 441 -15.43 -8.27 28.56
C PRO A 441 -13.97 -8.76 28.61
N PRO A 442 -13.29 -8.95 27.48
CA PRO A 442 -11.90 -9.36 27.47
C PRO A 442 -11.01 -8.28 28.11
N ASP A 443 -10.05 -8.68 28.92
CA ASP A 443 -9.15 -7.80 29.71
C ASP A 443 -8.31 -6.82 28.87
N THR A 444 -8.33 -6.94 27.55
CA THR A 444 -7.60 -6.09 26.60
C THR A 444 -8.38 -4.85 26.12
N VAL A 445 -9.64 -4.71 26.49
CA VAL A 445 -10.48 -3.58 26.07
C VAL A 445 -10.39 -2.44 27.09
N ALA A 446 -10.23 -1.19 26.60
CA ALA A 446 -10.21 -0.01 27.47
C ALA A 446 -11.49 0.06 28.33
N PRO A 447 -11.36 0.30 29.64
CA PRO A 447 -12.49 0.28 30.57
C PRO A 447 -13.51 1.41 30.33
N LEU A 448 -13.09 2.49 29.63
CA LEU A 448 -13.92 3.61 29.21
C LEU A 448 -13.66 3.84 27.73
N ARG A 449 -14.69 3.87 26.89
CA ARG A 449 -14.55 4.15 25.45
C ARG A 449 -15.83 4.65 24.83
N PHE A 450 -15.72 5.50 23.83
CA PHE A 450 -16.87 5.79 22.97
C PHE A 450 -17.15 4.58 22.05
N LYS A 451 -18.43 4.32 21.80
CA LYS A 451 -18.86 3.27 20.86
C LYS A 451 -18.33 3.52 19.45
N GLN A 452 -18.12 4.78 19.09
CA GLN A 452 -17.52 5.24 17.85
C GLN A 452 -16.29 6.10 18.18
N ALA A 453 -15.13 5.83 17.58
CA ALA A 453 -13.93 6.64 17.78
C ALA A 453 -13.95 7.93 16.93
N LEU A 454 -14.74 7.94 15.85
CA LEU A 454 -14.87 9.05 14.92
C LEU A 454 -16.32 9.31 14.56
N VAL A 455 -16.72 10.58 14.57
CA VAL A 455 -18.04 11.05 14.12
C VAL A 455 -17.86 12.24 13.18
N ARG A 456 -18.66 12.29 12.13
CA ARG A 456 -18.72 13.43 11.20
C ARG A 456 -20.00 14.18 11.42
N LEU A 457 -19.94 15.50 11.61
CA LEU A 457 -21.07 16.37 11.82
C LEU A 457 -20.99 17.61 10.93
N HIS A 458 -22.16 18.12 10.54
CA HIS A 458 -22.27 19.43 9.92
C HIS A 458 -22.41 20.53 10.96
N PRO A 459 -22.02 21.77 10.65
CA PRO A 459 -22.40 22.91 11.48
C PRO A 459 -23.92 22.92 11.74
N GLY A 460 -24.32 22.94 13.02
CA GLY A 460 -25.70 22.88 13.46
C GLY A 460 -26.29 21.47 13.65
N GLU A 461 -25.64 20.41 13.20
CA GLU A 461 -26.12 19.01 13.33
C GLU A 461 -26.05 18.50 14.77
N ARG A 462 -26.99 17.59 15.09
CA ARG A 462 -27.04 16.84 16.36
C ARG A 462 -26.94 15.35 16.05
N ARG A 463 -26.21 14.62 16.90
CA ARG A 463 -26.06 13.16 16.75
C ARG A 463 -25.98 12.47 18.11
N GLY A 464 -26.66 11.36 18.23
CA GLY A 464 -26.54 10.47 19.39
C GLY A 464 -25.20 9.74 19.35
N VAL A 465 -24.47 9.75 20.46
CA VAL A 465 -23.25 8.98 20.70
C VAL A 465 -23.37 8.20 22.00
N SER A 466 -22.64 7.12 22.16
CA SER A 466 -22.68 6.30 23.36
C SER A 466 -21.29 6.09 23.93
N LEU A 467 -21.18 6.20 25.24
CA LEU A 467 -19.99 5.85 26.02
C LEU A 467 -20.20 4.47 26.64
N LEU A 468 -19.30 3.55 26.41
CA LEU A 468 -19.31 2.19 26.93
C LEU A 468 -18.30 2.09 28.07
N ILE A 469 -18.70 1.51 29.19
CA ILE A 469 -17.98 1.52 30.44
C ILE A 469 -17.96 0.09 31.01
N ASP A 470 -16.78 -0.38 31.37
CA ASP A 470 -16.61 -1.66 32.06
C ASP A 470 -16.91 -1.50 33.55
N PRO A 471 -18.04 -2.02 34.04
CA PRO A 471 -18.46 -1.82 35.44
C PRO A 471 -17.57 -2.58 36.45
N SER A 472 -16.74 -3.52 36.00
CA SER A 472 -15.77 -4.22 36.85
C SER A 472 -14.59 -3.35 37.22
N ARG A 473 -14.27 -2.36 36.37
CA ARG A 473 -13.16 -1.40 36.57
C ARG A 473 -13.65 0.00 36.95
N LEU A 474 -14.84 0.36 36.54
CA LEU A 474 -15.48 1.63 36.83
C LEU A 474 -16.91 1.35 37.37
N PRO A 475 -17.04 1.15 38.69
CA PRO A 475 -18.29 0.70 39.29
C PRO A 475 -19.44 1.71 39.09
N PRO A 476 -20.70 1.24 39.10
CA PRO A 476 -21.85 2.12 39.04
C PRO A 476 -21.81 3.21 40.12
N GLY A 477 -22.22 4.42 39.76
CA GLY A 477 -22.13 5.60 40.62
C GLY A 477 -20.83 6.40 40.46
N THR A 478 -19.79 5.88 39.76
CA THR A 478 -18.56 6.63 39.48
C THR A 478 -18.88 7.87 38.63
N PRO A 479 -18.44 9.07 39.02
CA PRO A 479 -18.65 10.30 38.24
C PRO A 479 -17.98 10.22 36.87
N VAL A 480 -18.66 10.73 35.85
CA VAL A 480 -18.16 10.82 34.48
C VAL A 480 -18.12 12.29 34.05
N HIS A 481 -16.98 12.81 33.76
CA HIS A 481 -16.79 14.16 33.27
C HIS A 481 -16.52 14.14 31.76
N VAL A 482 -17.12 15.10 31.03
CA VAL A 482 -16.88 15.23 29.60
C VAL A 482 -16.51 16.66 29.25
N ALA A 483 -15.38 16.80 28.59
CA ALA A 483 -14.89 18.05 28.01
C ALA A 483 -15.03 18.02 26.49
N THR A 484 -15.25 19.18 25.87
CA THR A 484 -15.38 19.32 24.41
C THR A 484 -14.61 20.54 23.94
N ASP A 485 -14.05 20.45 22.71
CA ASP A 485 -13.45 21.60 22.03
C ASP A 485 -14.51 22.70 21.75
N GLN A 486 -14.00 23.93 21.56
CA GLN A 486 -14.84 25.03 21.08
C GLN A 486 -15.44 24.68 19.73
N GLY A 487 -16.74 24.77 19.59
CA GLY A 487 -17.46 24.34 18.37
C GLY A 487 -18.27 23.07 18.56
N LEU A 488 -18.11 22.35 19.67
CA LEU A 488 -18.95 21.24 20.07
C LEU A 488 -19.74 21.57 21.34
N GLY A 489 -20.83 20.84 21.54
CA GLY A 489 -21.55 20.75 22.79
C GLY A 489 -22.01 19.31 22.95
N ILE A 490 -21.92 18.78 24.16
CA ILE A 490 -22.41 17.44 24.48
C ILE A 490 -23.36 17.52 25.68
N ASN A 491 -24.41 16.71 25.65
CA ASN A 491 -25.32 16.57 26.76
C ASN A 491 -25.45 15.07 27.08
N LEU A 492 -24.91 14.66 28.23
CA LEU A 492 -24.97 13.30 28.73
C LEU A 492 -26.37 13.04 29.34
N TRP A 493 -26.87 11.82 29.18
CA TRP A 493 -28.09 11.39 29.83
C TRP A 493 -27.88 10.96 31.30
N SER A 494 -26.62 10.71 31.67
CA SER A 494 -26.21 10.45 33.05
C SER A 494 -24.78 10.98 33.26
N GLU A 495 -24.55 11.61 34.41
CA GLU A 495 -23.21 12.10 34.84
C GLU A 495 -22.51 11.08 35.73
N THR A 496 -23.09 9.91 35.92
CA THR A 496 -22.48 8.81 36.67
C THR A 496 -22.64 7.51 35.91
N VAL A 497 -21.72 6.55 36.13
CA VAL A 497 -21.79 5.22 35.54
C VAL A 497 -23.08 4.52 35.95
N PRO A 498 -23.98 4.17 35.02
CA PRO A 498 -25.22 3.48 35.34
C PRO A 498 -24.97 1.98 35.60
N GLN A 499 -26.04 1.29 36.09
CA GLN A 499 -26.00 -0.16 36.23
C GLN A 499 -25.74 -0.85 34.89
N PRO A 500 -24.98 -1.99 34.89
CA PRO A 500 -24.69 -2.71 33.66
C PRO A 500 -25.94 -3.27 33.02
N ASN A 501 -25.96 -3.25 31.71
CA ASN A 501 -27.00 -3.83 30.90
C ASN A 501 -26.84 -5.35 30.77
N ARG A 502 -27.73 -6.03 30.03
CA ARG A 502 -27.69 -7.50 29.81
C ARG A 502 -26.37 -8.01 29.12
N SER A 503 -25.62 -7.11 28.48
CA SER A 503 -24.32 -7.46 27.86
C SER A 503 -23.14 -7.34 28.83
N GLY A 504 -23.35 -6.97 30.09
CA GLY A 504 -22.32 -6.79 31.10
C GLY A 504 -21.60 -5.44 31.05
N TRP A 505 -21.98 -4.52 30.12
CA TRP A 505 -21.43 -3.17 30.02
C TRP A 505 -22.41 -2.14 30.57
N SER A 506 -21.89 -1.10 31.20
CA SER A 506 -22.63 0.14 31.46
C SER A 506 -22.53 1.03 30.23
N ARG A 507 -23.63 1.76 29.94
CA ARG A 507 -23.75 2.62 28.77
C ARG A 507 -24.35 3.96 29.14
N ILE A 508 -23.64 5.04 28.76
CA ILE A 508 -24.18 6.41 28.84
C ILE A 508 -24.43 6.89 27.41
N ASP A 509 -25.68 7.22 27.10
CA ASP A 509 -26.00 7.86 25.84
C ASP A 509 -25.86 9.38 25.99
N ALA A 510 -25.46 10.05 24.91
CA ALA A 510 -25.27 11.48 24.86
C ALA A 510 -25.74 12.06 23.53
N ASN A 511 -26.18 13.31 23.55
CA ASN A 511 -26.44 14.11 22.37
C ASN A 511 -25.25 15.05 22.10
N LEU A 512 -24.51 14.74 21.07
CA LEU A 512 -23.42 15.58 20.56
C LEU A 512 -23.98 16.60 19.55
N ARG A 513 -23.63 17.86 19.70
CA ARG A 513 -24.06 18.95 18.83
C ARG A 513 -22.83 19.65 18.25
N CYS A 514 -22.76 19.78 16.95
CA CYS A 514 -21.82 20.67 16.28
C CYS A 514 -22.41 22.10 16.26
N ARG A 515 -21.67 23.09 16.72
CA ARG A 515 -22.13 24.49 16.71
C ARG A 515 -22.16 25.01 15.26
N VAL A 516 -23.06 25.98 15.00
CA VAL A 516 -23.17 26.60 13.66
C VAL A 516 -21.89 27.34 13.27
N SER A 517 -21.14 27.84 14.26
CA SER A 517 -19.84 28.52 14.08
C SER A 517 -18.65 27.59 13.86
N ALA A 518 -18.82 26.27 13.92
CA ALA A 518 -17.72 25.33 13.69
C ALA A 518 -17.32 25.35 12.23
N GLU A 519 -16.02 25.52 11.97
CA GLU A 519 -15.49 25.60 10.60
C GLU A 519 -15.49 24.21 9.93
N PRO A 520 -16.03 24.08 8.71
CA PRO A 520 -15.88 22.86 7.93
C PRO A 520 -14.42 22.53 7.66
N GLY A 521 -14.04 21.26 7.89
CA GLY A 521 -12.66 20.79 7.87
C GLY A 521 -12.00 20.74 9.25
N ALA A 522 -12.59 21.35 10.27
CA ALA A 522 -12.07 21.29 11.65
C ALA A 522 -12.18 19.85 12.20
N ARG A 523 -11.14 19.46 12.91
CA ARG A 523 -11.10 18.25 13.73
C ARG A 523 -11.24 18.66 15.18
N LEU A 524 -12.36 18.29 15.79
CA LEU A 524 -12.70 18.63 17.16
C LEU A 524 -12.74 17.35 18.00
N THR A 525 -12.54 17.49 19.31
CA THR A 525 -12.43 16.35 20.22
C THR A 525 -13.47 16.44 21.33
N VAL A 526 -14.01 15.28 21.71
CA VAL A 526 -14.75 15.08 22.96
C VAL A 526 -13.93 14.14 23.83
N LEU A 527 -13.58 14.56 25.01
CA LEU A 527 -12.82 13.79 25.99
C LEU A 527 -13.74 13.42 27.16
N ALA A 528 -13.93 12.12 27.42
CA ALA A 528 -14.61 11.62 28.59
C ALA A 528 -13.59 11.10 29.61
N GLU A 529 -13.80 11.38 30.89
CA GLU A 529 -12.97 10.94 32.01
C GLU A 529 -13.82 10.37 33.14
N ALA A 530 -13.37 9.24 33.71
CA ALA A 530 -13.97 8.60 34.88
C ALA A 530 -12.88 7.90 35.70
N ALA A 531 -12.72 8.25 36.98
CA ALA A 531 -11.72 7.67 37.89
C ALA A 531 -10.32 7.52 37.26
N GLY A 532 -9.82 8.55 36.57
CA GLY A 532 -8.50 8.57 35.94
C GLY A 532 -8.40 7.77 34.62
N GLN A 533 -9.48 7.18 34.13
CA GLN A 533 -9.57 6.59 32.80
C GLN A 533 -10.11 7.59 31.82
N THR A 534 -9.53 7.67 30.61
CA THR A 534 -9.93 8.62 29.57
C THR A 534 -10.39 7.92 28.30
N ALA A 535 -11.36 8.52 27.60
CA ALA A 535 -11.82 8.10 26.29
C ALA A 535 -11.97 9.30 25.37
N GLU A 536 -11.51 9.18 24.13
CA GLU A 536 -11.53 10.22 23.12
C GLU A 536 -12.52 9.88 22.00
N LEU A 537 -13.32 10.88 21.57
CA LEU A 537 -14.13 10.83 20.38
C LEU A 537 -13.72 11.98 19.46
N VAL A 538 -13.24 11.66 18.28
CA VAL A 538 -12.90 12.66 17.26
C VAL A 538 -14.14 13.03 16.45
N VAL A 539 -14.39 14.33 16.30
CA VAL A 539 -15.48 14.89 15.49
C VAL A 539 -14.89 15.66 14.31
N LEU A 540 -15.14 15.19 13.10
CA LEU A 540 -14.80 15.94 11.89
C LEU A 540 -15.99 16.80 11.48
N VAL A 541 -15.78 18.11 11.42
CA VAL A 541 -16.79 19.05 10.91
C VAL A 541 -16.78 19.02 9.39
N VAL A 542 -17.87 18.56 8.79
CA VAL A 542 -18.02 18.45 7.34
C VAL A 542 -19.01 19.48 6.81
N ARG A 543 -18.88 19.93 5.57
CA ARG A 543 -19.81 20.91 4.96
C ARG A 543 -21.23 20.32 4.85
N ASN A 544 -22.23 21.19 4.88
CA ASN A 544 -23.64 20.77 4.88
C ASN A 544 -23.98 19.89 3.67
N ARG A 545 -24.58 18.72 3.94
CA ARG A 545 -24.91 17.66 2.97
C ARG A 545 -26.34 17.75 2.42
N ALA A 546 -27.00 18.89 2.46
CA ALA A 546 -28.34 19.03 1.92
C ALA A 546 -28.48 18.61 0.44
N ALA A 547 -27.36 18.54 -0.29
CA ALA A 547 -27.28 18.12 -1.70
C ALA A 547 -26.88 16.65 -1.92
N GLY A 548 -26.65 15.83 -0.85
CA GLY A 548 -26.17 14.45 -0.96
C GLY A 548 -24.63 14.33 -0.92
N TRP A 549 -24.13 13.07 -1.00
CA TRP A 549 -22.70 12.74 -0.99
C TRP A 549 -21.99 13.09 -2.30
N VAL A 550 -22.68 12.83 -3.41
CA VAL A 550 -22.21 13.12 -4.76
C VAL A 550 -23.06 14.25 -5.32
N ARG A 551 -22.41 15.32 -5.76
CA ARG A 551 -23.06 16.56 -6.22
C ARG A 551 -22.93 16.78 -7.72
N GLU A 552 -21.81 16.34 -8.27
CA GLU A 552 -21.46 16.63 -9.65
C GLU A 552 -20.61 15.53 -10.24
N ILE A 553 -20.78 15.25 -11.54
CA ILE A 553 -19.83 14.50 -12.36
C ILE A 553 -19.08 15.52 -13.23
N ALA A 554 -17.84 15.76 -12.88
CA ALA A 554 -16.91 16.55 -13.68
C ALA A 554 -16.20 15.65 -14.69
N ARG A 555 -15.85 16.20 -15.83
CA ARG A 555 -15.23 15.48 -16.93
C ARG A 555 -13.96 16.19 -17.37
N LYS A 556 -12.89 15.43 -17.53
CA LYS A 556 -11.60 15.94 -17.98
C LYS A 556 -11.10 15.13 -19.18
N ASP A 557 -10.76 15.80 -20.25
CA ASP A 557 -10.13 15.15 -21.41
C ASP A 557 -8.63 14.96 -21.18
N GLU A 558 -8.31 14.09 -20.23
CA GLU A 558 -6.96 13.74 -19.83
C GLU A 558 -6.81 12.23 -19.75
N ASP A 559 -5.61 11.74 -20.08
CA ASP A 559 -5.22 10.37 -19.87
C ASP A 559 -4.60 10.21 -18.47
N ALA A 560 -5.41 9.91 -17.47
CA ALA A 560 -4.97 9.68 -16.07
C ALA A 560 -4.75 8.20 -15.80
N GLN A 561 -3.97 7.90 -14.76
CA GLN A 561 -3.77 6.50 -14.30
C GLN A 561 -5.05 5.89 -13.72
N VAL A 562 -5.92 6.71 -13.16
CA VAL A 562 -7.23 6.32 -12.62
C VAL A 562 -8.32 6.67 -13.63
N GLU A 563 -9.36 5.86 -13.68
CA GLU A 563 -10.51 6.08 -14.58
C GLU A 563 -11.39 7.22 -14.11
N ALA A 564 -11.59 7.32 -12.82
CA ALA A 564 -12.26 8.42 -12.15
C ALA A 564 -11.74 8.60 -10.74
N HIS A 565 -11.96 9.80 -10.18
CA HIS A 565 -11.65 10.14 -8.80
C HIS A 565 -12.87 10.79 -8.15
N PHE A 566 -13.21 10.33 -6.94
CA PHE A 566 -14.24 10.95 -6.12
C PHE A 566 -13.61 11.75 -4.99
N ASP A 567 -13.90 13.04 -4.96
CA ASP A 567 -13.52 13.91 -3.85
C ASP A 567 -14.69 14.01 -2.84
N PRO A 568 -14.58 13.38 -1.67
CA PRO A 568 -15.64 13.40 -0.67
C PRO A 568 -15.85 14.77 -0.01
N GLU A 569 -14.86 15.69 -0.09
CA GLU A 569 -14.97 17.02 0.47
C GLU A 569 -15.85 17.92 -0.39
N THR A 570 -15.66 17.88 -1.71
CA THR A 570 -16.44 18.66 -2.65
C THR A 570 -17.69 17.93 -3.15
N GLY A 571 -17.73 16.61 -3.06
CA GLY A 571 -18.78 15.77 -3.62
C GLY A 571 -18.71 15.65 -5.13
N VAL A 572 -17.56 15.91 -5.73
CA VAL A 572 -17.34 15.87 -7.19
C VAL A 572 -16.71 14.54 -7.59
N VAL A 573 -17.30 13.86 -8.56
CA VAL A 573 -16.67 12.73 -9.27
C VAL A 573 -16.04 13.26 -10.53
N THR A 574 -14.73 13.18 -10.67
CA THR A 574 -14.02 13.55 -11.89
C THR A 574 -13.79 12.29 -12.72
N VAL A 575 -14.34 12.24 -13.94
CA VAL A 575 -14.11 11.19 -14.93
C VAL A 575 -13.06 11.66 -15.93
N TYR A 576 -12.05 10.82 -16.21
CA TYR A 576 -10.94 11.14 -17.12
C TYR A 576 -11.20 10.52 -18.50
N GLU A 577 -11.78 11.32 -19.41
CA GLU A 577 -12.20 10.91 -20.75
C GLU A 577 -11.04 10.81 -21.76
N GLY A 578 -9.83 11.28 -21.41
CA GLY A 578 -8.64 11.16 -22.26
C GLY A 578 -8.07 9.75 -22.36
N ARG A 579 -8.54 8.79 -21.55
CA ARG A 579 -8.09 7.40 -21.54
C ARG A 579 -8.41 6.67 -22.84
N ARG A 580 -7.62 5.64 -23.10
CA ARG A 580 -7.70 4.82 -24.31
C ARG A 580 -9.11 4.27 -24.59
N GLU A 581 -9.80 3.83 -23.53
CA GLU A 581 -11.14 3.25 -23.61
C GLU A 581 -12.16 4.27 -24.09
N PHE A 582 -12.14 5.48 -23.53
CA PHE A 582 -13.00 6.59 -23.93
C PHE A 582 -12.67 7.05 -25.36
N LYS A 583 -11.39 7.16 -25.72
CA LYS A 583 -10.96 7.54 -27.06
C LYS A 583 -11.36 6.50 -28.11
N ALA A 584 -11.34 5.21 -27.77
CA ALA A 584 -11.82 4.16 -28.66
C ALA A 584 -13.32 4.30 -28.93
N LEU A 585 -14.13 4.54 -27.89
CA LEU A 585 -15.58 4.77 -28.03
C LEU A 585 -15.91 6.08 -28.75
N GLU A 586 -15.13 7.14 -28.50
CA GLU A 586 -15.25 8.39 -29.25
C GLU A 586 -15.04 8.16 -30.76
N LYS A 587 -13.99 7.39 -31.11
CA LYS A 587 -13.73 7.03 -32.52
C LYS A 587 -14.86 6.18 -33.12
N ALA A 588 -15.43 5.26 -32.34
CA ALA A 588 -16.56 4.43 -32.75
C ALA A 588 -17.82 5.30 -32.96
N ALA A 589 -18.12 6.22 -32.03
CA ALA A 589 -19.24 7.15 -32.15
C ALA A 589 -19.13 8.06 -33.40
N ARG A 590 -17.93 8.58 -33.67
CA ARG A 590 -17.68 9.38 -34.90
C ARG A 590 -17.86 8.56 -36.18
N ARG A 591 -17.47 7.27 -36.18
CA ARG A 591 -17.72 6.35 -37.30
C ARG A 591 -19.23 6.10 -37.50
N ALA A 592 -20.00 6.07 -36.41
CA ALA A 592 -21.45 5.95 -36.43
C ALA A 592 -22.17 7.28 -36.85
N GLY A 593 -21.41 8.35 -37.16
CA GLY A 593 -21.95 9.62 -37.63
C GLY A 593 -22.35 10.61 -36.53
N LEU A 594 -21.97 10.34 -35.27
CA LEU A 594 -22.23 11.27 -34.16
C LEU A 594 -21.18 12.39 -34.13
N SER A 595 -21.63 13.63 -33.94
CA SER A 595 -20.74 14.75 -33.70
C SER A 595 -20.15 14.70 -32.26
N ALA A 596 -19.05 15.43 -32.03
CA ALA A 596 -18.46 15.54 -30.69
C ALA A 596 -19.45 16.08 -29.63
N ALA A 597 -20.38 16.98 -30.05
CA ALA A 597 -21.42 17.52 -29.17
C ALA A 597 -22.44 16.46 -28.73
N ARG A 598 -22.64 15.42 -29.55
CA ARG A 598 -23.59 14.32 -29.29
C ARG A 598 -22.92 13.02 -28.82
N LEU A 599 -21.63 13.06 -28.55
CA LEU A 599 -20.86 11.88 -28.12
C LEU A 599 -21.50 11.16 -26.94
N ARG A 600 -22.06 11.92 -25.97
CA ARG A 600 -22.73 11.37 -24.79
C ARG A 600 -24.14 10.81 -25.05
N GLU A 601 -24.66 10.93 -26.26
CA GLU A 601 -25.85 10.23 -26.72
C GLU A 601 -25.50 8.82 -27.23
N TYR A 602 -24.20 8.54 -27.48
CA TYR A 602 -23.73 7.21 -27.83
C TYR A 602 -23.76 6.30 -26.62
N LEU A 603 -24.66 5.34 -26.62
CA LEU A 603 -24.94 4.49 -25.47
C LEU A 603 -23.70 3.84 -24.85
N PRO A 604 -22.78 3.19 -25.60
CA PRO A 604 -21.59 2.58 -25.01
C PRO A 604 -20.67 3.59 -24.30
N TYR A 605 -20.55 4.81 -24.84
CA TYR A 605 -19.76 5.87 -24.21
C TYR A 605 -20.38 6.30 -22.88
N ARG A 606 -21.69 6.52 -22.88
CA ARG A 606 -22.43 6.92 -21.69
C ARG A 606 -22.42 5.84 -20.61
N MET A 607 -22.55 4.57 -21.00
CA MET A 607 -22.45 3.44 -20.07
C MET A 607 -21.10 3.40 -19.38
N LEU A 608 -20.00 3.50 -20.15
CA LEU A 608 -18.66 3.51 -19.58
C LEU A 608 -18.48 4.70 -18.62
N GLU A 609 -18.92 5.89 -19.01
CA GLU A 609 -18.82 7.10 -18.17
C GLU A 609 -19.51 6.91 -16.80
N VAL A 610 -20.75 6.41 -16.82
CA VAL A 610 -21.54 6.17 -15.59
C VAL A 610 -20.92 5.06 -14.75
N GLU A 611 -20.47 4.00 -15.39
CA GLU A 611 -19.86 2.85 -14.69
C GLU A 611 -18.57 3.27 -13.98
N VAL A 612 -17.72 4.00 -14.65
CA VAL A 612 -16.45 4.50 -14.11
C VAL A 612 -16.70 5.48 -12.95
N ALA A 613 -17.64 6.40 -13.12
CA ALA A 613 -18.02 7.34 -12.05
C ALA A 613 -18.59 6.60 -10.82
N ALA A 614 -19.47 5.63 -11.03
CA ALA A 614 -20.07 4.85 -9.96
C ALA A 614 -19.03 4.00 -9.22
N ASN A 615 -18.10 3.38 -9.93
CA ASN A 615 -17.02 2.57 -9.33
C ASN A 615 -16.12 3.41 -8.40
N ALA A 616 -15.77 4.64 -8.78
CA ALA A 616 -14.99 5.54 -7.94
C ALA A 616 -15.73 5.84 -6.61
N VAL A 617 -17.03 6.07 -6.69
CA VAL A 617 -17.87 6.34 -5.50
C VAL A 617 -18.06 5.09 -4.65
N TYR A 618 -18.27 3.92 -5.25
CA TYR A 618 -18.43 2.66 -4.51
C TYR A 618 -17.13 2.24 -3.82
N THR A 619 -15.99 2.47 -4.45
CA THR A 619 -14.67 2.19 -3.84
C THR A 619 -14.47 3.06 -2.61
N TRP A 620 -14.69 4.37 -2.73
CA TRP A 620 -14.63 5.28 -1.60
C TRP A 620 -15.62 4.89 -0.49
N ALA A 621 -16.87 4.55 -0.83
CA ALA A 621 -17.87 4.17 0.17
C ALA A 621 -17.48 2.87 0.90
N ALA A 622 -16.89 1.92 0.19
CA ALA A 622 -16.39 0.68 0.74
C ALA A 622 -15.22 0.91 1.70
N GLU A 623 -14.26 1.77 1.33
CA GLU A 623 -13.15 2.19 2.18
C GLU A 623 -13.66 2.86 3.46
N GLU A 624 -14.61 3.78 3.33
CA GLU A 624 -15.21 4.48 4.46
C GLU A 624 -15.97 3.54 5.41
N MET A 625 -16.71 2.56 4.86
CA MET A 625 -17.45 1.56 5.64
C MET A 625 -16.48 0.63 6.38
N LEU A 626 -15.42 0.19 5.73
CA LEU A 626 -14.40 -0.68 6.33
C LEU A 626 -13.56 0.07 7.35
N ALA A 627 -13.16 1.31 7.09
CA ALA A 627 -12.45 2.14 8.06
C ALA A 627 -13.25 2.32 9.36
N ARG A 628 -14.58 2.48 9.26
CA ARG A 628 -15.47 2.53 10.44
C ARG A 628 -15.48 1.20 11.20
N ARG A 629 -15.50 0.08 10.47
CA ARG A 629 -15.55 -1.27 11.07
C ARG A 629 -14.23 -1.65 11.73
N ILE A 630 -13.12 -1.29 11.11
CA ILE A 630 -11.76 -1.54 11.66
C ILE A 630 -11.53 -0.74 12.93
N ALA A 631 -12.07 0.47 13.02
CA ALA A 631 -12.02 1.26 14.25
C ALA A 631 -12.78 0.59 15.43
N GLU A 632 -13.69 -0.34 15.11
CA GLU A 632 -14.53 -1.05 16.09
C GLU A 632 -13.97 -2.47 16.40
N GLU A 633 -13.20 -3.06 15.51
CA GLU A 633 -12.80 -4.45 15.60
C GLU A 633 -11.30 -4.75 15.36
N ARG A 634 -10.57 -5.50 15.21
CA ARG A 634 -9.13 -5.79 15.10
C ARG A 634 -8.44 -5.10 13.90
N PRO A 635 -7.16 -4.77 14.00
CA PRO A 635 -6.38 -4.34 12.84
C PRO A 635 -6.37 -5.45 11.76
N ILE A 636 -6.71 -5.08 10.53
CA ILE A 636 -6.73 -5.96 9.36
C ILE A 636 -5.42 -5.79 8.59
N ASP A 637 -4.89 -6.88 8.07
CA ASP A 637 -3.74 -6.86 7.16
C ASP A 637 -4.03 -6.00 5.92
N PRO A 638 -3.07 -5.22 5.40
CA PRO A 638 -3.28 -4.36 4.23
C PRO A 638 -3.75 -5.11 2.97
N VAL A 639 -3.34 -6.35 2.76
CA VAL A 639 -3.77 -7.18 1.62
C VAL A 639 -5.21 -7.64 1.82
N GLU A 640 -5.57 -8.06 3.03
CA GLU A 640 -6.95 -8.38 3.40
C GLU A 640 -7.84 -7.14 3.32
N TYR A 641 -7.33 -5.96 3.74
CA TYR A 641 -8.04 -4.70 3.62
C TYR A 641 -8.37 -4.36 2.16
N ALA A 642 -7.38 -4.42 1.26
CA ALA A 642 -7.59 -4.15 -0.16
C ALA A 642 -8.55 -5.15 -0.82
N ALA A 643 -8.52 -6.42 -0.40
CA ALA A 643 -9.46 -7.44 -0.86
C ALA A 643 -10.87 -7.17 -0.32
N ALA A 644 -11.00 -6.79 0.96
CA ALA A 644 -12.25 -6.45 1.59
C ALA A 644 -12.89 -5.19 0.98
N VAL A 645 -12.09 -4.15 0.66
CA VAL A 645 -12.56 -2.96 -0.09
C VAL A 645 -13.15 -3.36 -1.43
N ARG A 646 -12.43 -4.17 -2.22
CA ARG A 646 -12.91 -4.62 -3.52
C ARG A 646 -14.22 -5.40 -3.41
N LEU A 647 -14.30 -6.32 -2.48
CA LEU A 647 -15.51 -7.14 -2.26
C LEU A 647 -16.69 -6.27 -1.80
N ALA A 648 -16.47 -5.31 -0.91
CA ALA A 648 -17.48 -4.38 -0.43
C ALA A 648 -17.98 -3.47 -1.56
N ALA A 649 -17.07 -2.93 -2.38
CA ALA A 649 -17.40 -2.12 -3.56
C ALA A 649 -18.21 -2.91 -4.59
N GLN A 650 -17.83 -4.17 -4.87
CA GLN A 650 -18.60 -5.09 -5.72
C GLN A 650 -20.00 -5.36 -5.16
N GLY A 651 -20.12 -5.54 -3.85
CA GLY A 651 -21.43 -5.73 -3.20
C GLY A 651 -22.32 -4.49 -3.29
N LEU A 652 -21.77 -3.28 -3.19
CA LEU A 652 -22.48 -2.03 -3.42
C LEU A 652 -22.94 -1.91 -4.88
N ARG A 653 -22.03 -2.21 -5.82
CA ARG A 653 -22.31 -2.25 -7.25
C ARG A 653 -23.46 -3.21 -7.56
N TYR A 654 -23.38 -4.46 -7.11
CA TYR A 654 -24.41 -5.48 -7.40
C TYR A 654 -25.81 -5.07 -6.96
N ARG A 655 -25.93 -4.39 -5.83
CA ARG A 655 -27.25 -3.98 -5.27
C ARG A 655 -27.84 -2.74 -5.91
N SER A 656 -27.01 -1.85 -6.45
CA SER A 656 -27.47 -0.53 -6.91
C SER A 656 -27.25 -0.27 -8.40
N HIS A 657 -26.43 -1.10 -9.06
CA HIS A 657 -25.99 -0.84 -10.44
C HIS A 657 -27.18 -0.71 -11.43
N ASP A 658 -28.12 -1.63 -11.37
CA ASP A 658 -29.27 -1.61 -12.30
C ASP A 658 -30.11 -0.34 -12.12
N LYS A 659 -30.43 0.05 -10.89
CA LYS A 659 -31.15 1.28 -10.59
C LYS A 659 -30.39 2.52 -11.03
N LEU A 660 -29.08 2.50 -10.82
CA LEU A 660 -28.20 3.60 -11.19
C LEU A 660 -28.15 3.74 -12.73
N MET A 661 -27.93 2.65 -13.44
CA MET A 661 -27.86 2.66 -14.90
C MET A 661 -29.18 3.14 -15.51
N ARG A 662 -30.33 2.67 -15.01
CA ARG A 662 -31.65 3.19 -15.43
C ARG A 662 -31.81 4.68 -15.19
N ALA A 663 -31.37 5.16 -14.03
CA ALA A 663 -31.49 6.58 -13.68
C ALA A 663 -30.63 7.49 -14.58
N PHE A 664 -29.43 7.04 -14.98
CA PHE A 664 -28.55 7.82 -15.84
C PHE A 664 -28.83 7.68 -17.33
N LEU A 665 -29.33 6.50 -17.76
CA LEU A 665 -29.47 6.19 -19.19
C LEU A 665 -30.90 6.37 -19.72
N ASP A 666 -31.88 6.61 -18.85
CA ASP A 666 -33.29 6.52 -19.20
C ASP A 666 -33.74 5.06 -19.44
N ASP A 667 -34.86 4.66 -18.85
CA ASP A 667 -35.36 3.27 -18.92
C ASP A 667 -35.52 2.75 -20.34
N SER A 668 -36.01 3.61 -21.25
CA SER A 668 -36.22 3.24 -22.69
C SER A 668 -34.91 2.95 -23.39
N VAL A 669 -33.85 3.71 -23.08
CA VAL A 669 -32.50 3.53 -23.66
C VAL A 669 -31.81 2.29 -23.06
N TYR A 670 -31.93 2.13 -21.74
CA TYR A 670 -31.32 1.00 -21.03
C TYR A 670 -31.93 -0.33 -21.44
N ASP A 671 -33.24 -0.38 -21.61
CA ASP A 671 -33.97 -1.58 -22.08
C ASP A 671 -33.84 -1.83 -23.61
N GLY A 672 -33.09 -0.99 -24.31
CA GLY A 672 -32.91 -1.08 -25.77
C GLY A 672 -34.16 -0.72 -26.58
N ARG A 673 -35.16 -0.06 -25.97
CA ARG A 673 -36.41 0.36 -26.65
C ARG A 673 -36.25 1.57 -27.55
N VAL A 674 -35.25 2.41 -27.23
CA VAL A 674 -34.91 3.60 -28.04
C VAL A 674 -33.51 3.43 -28.59
N ARG A 675 -33.37 3.48 -29.91
CA ARG A 675 -32.06 3.52 -30.57
C ARG A 675 -31.67 4.99 -30.77
N VAL A 676 -30.46 5.35 -30.39
CA VAL A 676 -29.88 6.66 -30.68
C VAL A 676 -29.43 6.62 -32.13
N GLU A 677 -30.18 7.33 -33.01
CA GLU A 677 -29.83 7.41 -34.41
C GLU A 677 -28.63 8.37 -34.61
N PRO A 678 -27.67 8.00 -35.47
CA PRO A 678 -26.60 8.94 -35.85
C PRO A 678 -27.17 10.09 -36.66
N GLU A 679 -26.56 11.28 -36.54
CA GLU A 679 -26.92 12.43 -37.37
C GLU A 679 -26.78 12.09 -38.88
N PRO A 680 -27.80 12.38 -39.71
CA PRO A 680 -27.69 12.09 -41.12
C PRO A 680 -26.55 12.93 -41.72
N ARG A 681 -25.60 12.26 -42.36
CA ARG A 681 -24.54 12.95 -43.11
C ARG A 681 -25.19 13.69 -44.25
N ARG A 682 -25.02 15.01 -44.31
CA ARG A 682 -25.45 15.81 -45.47
C ARG A 682 -24.81 15.22 -46.74
N GLY A 683 -25.61 14.55 -47.58
CA GLY A 683 -25.24 14.09 -48.92
C GLY A 683 -24.87 12.60 -49.09
N THR A 684 -25.12 11.71 -48.08
CA THR A 684 -24.91 10.26 -48.28
C THR A 684 -26.24 9.52 -48.09
N PRO A 685 -26.66 8.62 -49.00
CA PRO A 685 -27.87 7.81 -48.79
C PRO A 685 -27.70 6.92 -47.57
N GLN A 686 -28.71 6.92 -46.70
CA GLN A 686 -28.78 6.06 -45.52
C GLN A 686 -28.67 4.58 -45.93
N ARG A 687 -27.50 3.95 -45.71
CA ARG A 687 -27.43 2.51 -45.64
C ARG A 687 -27.67 2.12 -44.18
N LEU A 688 -28.80 1.54 -43.93
CA LEU A 688 -29.13 0.86 -42.67
C LEU A 688 -28.04 -0.17 -42.37
N LEU A 689 -27.26 0.09 -41.35
CA LEU A 689 -26.44 -0.92 -40.67
C LEU A 689 -27.36 -1.70 -39.72
N LEU A 690 -28.11 -2.64 -40.30
CA LEU A 690 -28.71 -3.78 -39.58
C LEU A 690 -28.24 -4.98 -40.34
N ASP A 691 -27.32 -5.72 -39.73
CA ASP A 691 -27.14 -7.18 -39.75
C ASP A 691 -25.70 -7.52 -39.43
N GLY A 692 -25.55 -8.25 -38.25
CA GLY A 692 -24.33 -8.82 -37.78
C GLY A 692 -24.24 -8.80 -36.23
#